data_4e68d5e3f922fca2feb7648c2fc727c0
#
_entry.id   4e68d5e3f922fca2feb7648c2fc727c0
#
_cell.length_a   1.000
_cell.length_b   1.000
_cell.length_c   1.000
_cell.angle_alpha   90.00
_cell.angle_beta   90.00
_cell.angle_gamma   90.00
#
_symmetry.space_group_name_H-M   'P 1'
#
loop_
_entity.id
_entity.type
_entity.pdbx_description
1 polymer ?
#
loop_
_entity_poly.entity_id
_entity_poly.type
_entity_poly.pdbx_seq_one_letter_code
_entity_poly.pdbx_strand_id
1 'polypeptide(L)'
;MATFKTPFRATWLGRRLRSTLSAFLILSLGNLAAHAQTTQDLVGFWWKPTESGWGLTIQQQGARTFAVWFTYDPQRAPIWYTLDCAFSGATCAGDLYTATGTPLSQITGGANITAIKAGAGAITVTSSNRLSLDYTIGNVVQTKTNLEPQNFAATDQIPVCSLQTLTGANPRAGLTNYTDHWWGGPNASGWGVQISHQGNQVFAGWYSYNQQGTATWLTASGTQDASNARRFTGTIYQVNPGIPFSTINGPVAQSSISGAGTFEFNFTDGEHGAFTYSLPASGIVNRSLTIERFAVTSGALNVCTVAKMAAVAADASRFLGQATFGPRMTDIDAVSAAGYEAWIDSQFAKPQSFHLPPVTAYLNTLPAESQRGQTAFQWSIWKNFSTGDDALRQRVAFALSEIYVVSLNSNIAFSYPRGPANYLDALGTHALGNYRNLIEAVTYSPMMGLYLSHLRNQKENASTGSVPDENYAREVMQLLTIGLYELNQDGTQRLDVLGKPIETYGNTDVTSLAKVFTGLSWAGADTSNTRFSGGGTPVDADKEIKPMQAYNQYHSISQKQFLGVTIPATGIADTNADVRIALDTLFNHPNVGPFIGKQLIQHLVSSNPSPAYVSRVAVVFNNNGSGVRGDMKAVIKAILLDPEARAAPVSTSTRGKVREPIVRLVHWMRAFNARSTDGRFLYGTTSDPATQLGQSPMYAPSVFNFFRPGYIPPNSRVGAIGLTAPEMQITNEISMVGYLNYIRGVINAGIGTRGANNSFDIQADYTAELALANNADLLVDRVNLLLTGGALSSATRTLIRNAVASVAIGTANPNADSRNRVNLAIFLTMATPEYLFQN
;
A
#
# COMPACT_ATOMS: atom_id res chain seq x y z
N MET A 1 34.03 -23.43 -63.57
CA MET A 1 34.87 -22.23 -63.42
C MET A 1 34.11 -21.41 -62.32
N ALA A 2 34.36 -21.64 -61.11
CA ALA A 2 35.37 -21.16 -60.21
C ALA A 2 35.39 -19.64 -60.13
N THR A 3 34.93 -19.11 -59.04
CA THR A 3 35.80 -18.31 -58.21
C THR A 3 35.08 -18.00 -56.81
N PHE A 4 35.70 -18.59 -55.80
CA PHE A 4 35.50 -18.20 -54.38
C PHE A 4 36.02 -16.77 -54.19
N LYS A 5 35.20 -15.93 -53.48
CA LYS A 5 35.73 -14.80 -52.74
C LYS A 5 35.13 -14.80 -51.35
N THR A 6 35.92 -15.27 -50.41
CA THR A 6 35.74 -15.03 -48.97
C THR A 6 36.02 -13.58 -48.62
N PRO A 7 35.21 -12.94 -47.75
CA PRO A 7 35.65 -11.77 -46.99
C PRO A 7 36.02 -12.18 -45.56
N PHE A 8 37.32 -12.20 -45.33
CA PHE A 8 37.88 -12.21 -43.97
C PHE A 8 38.11 -10.77 -43.52
N ARG A 9 37.45 -10.36 -42.47
CA ARG A 9 37.89 -9.38 -41.43
C ARG A 9 36.73 -8.53 -40.91
N ALA A 10 36.11 -9.01 -39.86
CA ALA A 10 35.52 -8.11 -38.80
C ALA A 10 34.97 -8.99 -37.67
N THR A 11 35.81 -9.53 -36.81
CA THR A 11 35.32 -10.46 -35.80
C THR A 11 36.24 -10.63 -34.58
N TRP A 12 37.04 -9.63 -34.18
CA TRP A 12 37.99 -10.00 -33.13
C TRP A 12 37.44 -9.77 -31.73
N LEU A 13 36.68 -8.74 -31.49
CA LEU A 13 36.10 -8.55 -30.13
C LEU A 13 34.75 -9.25 -29.96
N GLY A 14 33.88 -9.19 -30.92
CA GLY A 14 32.63 -9.96 -30.90
C GLY A 14 32.87 -11.48 -30.90
N ARG A 15 33.97 -11.96 -31.54
CA ARG A 15 34.36 -13.37 -31.49
C ARG A 15 35.17 -13.75 -30.27
N ARG A 16 35.97 -12.86 -29.64
CA ARG A 16 36.62 -13.22 -28.39
C ARG A 16 35.67 -13.18 -27.20
N LEU A 17 34.74 -12.22 -27.11
CA LEU A 17 33.64 -12.37 -26.20
C LEU A 17 32.75 -13.59 -26.47
N ARG A 18 32.49 -13.92 -27.76
CA ARG A 18 31.75 -15.14 -28.10
C ARG A 18 32.60 -16.42 -28.00
N SER A 19 33.91 -16.38 -28.24
CA SER A 19 34.76 -17.58 -28.14
C SER A 19 35.21 -17.89 -26.72
N THR A 20 35.34 -16.89 -25.82
CA THR A 20 35.44 -17.14 -24.37
C THR A 20 34.12 -17.62 -23.81
N LEU A 21 32.98 -17.19 -24.33
CA LEU A 21 31.68 -17.77 -24.01
C LEU A 21 31.55 -19.23 -24.51
N SER A 22 32.01 -19.56 -25.70
CA SER A 22 31.95 -20.93 -26.28
C SER A 22 32.95 -21.89 -25.65
N ALA A 23 34.16 -21.44 -25.27
CA ALA A 23 35.15 -22.29 -24.59
C ALA A 23 34.75 -22.61 -23.14
N PHE A 24 34.02 -21.70 -22.45
CA PHE A 24 33.42 -21.99 -21.13
C PHE A 24 32.20 -22.91 -21.21
N LEU A 25 31.44 -22.87 -22.31
CA LEU A 25 30.29 -23.76 -22.52
C LEU A 25 30.66 -25.23 -22.72
N ILE A 26 31.87 -25.53 -23.22
CA ILE A 26 32.32 -26.92 -23.49
C ILE A 26 32.96 -27.57 -22.25
N LEU A 27 33.41 -26.80 -21.28
CA LEU A 27 33.99 -27.32 -20.02
C LEU A 27 33.02 -27.39 -18.85
N SER A 28 31.77 -26.88 -18.97
CA SER A 28 30.77 -26.86 -17.90
C SER A 28 29.60 -27.85 -18.05
N LEU A 29 29.70 -28.83 -18.97
CA LEU A 29 28.72 -29.93 -19.09
C LEU A 29 28.83 -30.97 -17.96
N GLY A 30 29.58 -30.69 -16.91
CA GLY A 30 29.86 -31.62 -15.82
C GLY A 30 29.19 -31.32 -14.47
N ASN A 31 28.53 -30.18 -14.28
CA ASN A 31 27.80 -29.89 -13.02
C ASN A 31 26.60 -28.97 -13.27
N LEU A 32 25.45 -29.55 -13.52
CA LEU A 32 24.15 -28.91 -13.36
C LEU A 32 23.83 -28.79 -11.86
N ALA A 33 24.58 -27.99 -11.12
CA ALA A 33 24.11 -27.44 -9.88
C ALA A 33 23.12 -26.31 -10.23
N ALA A 34 21.86 -26.46 -9.86
CA ALA A 34 20.86 -25.40 -9.95
C ALA A 34 21.39 -24.18 -9.19
N HIS A 35 21.94 -23.21 -9.89
CA HIS A 35 22.35 -21.94 -9.30
C HIS A 35 21.07 -21.20 -8.95
N ALA A 36 20.90 -20.82 -7.70
CA ALA A 36 19.79 -19.96 -7.28
C ALA A 36 19.87 -18.65 -8.08
N GLN A 37 18.95 -18.50 -9.00
CA GLN A 37 18.81 -17.30 -9.84
C GLN A 37 18.40 -16.15 -8.96
N THR A 38 19.08 -14.99 -9.01
CA THR A 38 18.55 -13.81 -8.33
C THR A 38 17.27 -13.39 -9.07
N THR A 39 16.18 -13.29 -8.36
CA THR A 39 14.88 -12.82 -8.88
C THR A 39 14.80 -11.30 -8.93
N GLN A 40 15.86 -10.61 -8.51
CA GLN A 40 15.90 -9.17 -8.42
C GLN A 40 16.29 -8.54 -9.75
N ASP A 41 15.55 -7.50 -10.16
CA ASP A 41 15.91 -6.63 -11.28
C ASP A 41 17.04 -5.68 -10.88
N LEU A 42 18.17 -5.79 -11.59
CA LEU A 42 19.36 -4.95 -11.37
C LEU A 42 19.63 -4.03 -12.55
N VAL A 43 18.78 -4.01 -13.58
CA VAL A 43 19.01 -3.24 -14.81
C VAL A 43 18.96 -1.74 -14.53
N GLY A 44 19.98 -1.01 -14.99
CA GLY A 44 20.04 0.45 -14.87
C GLY A 44 21.32 0.96 -14.22
N PHE A 45 21.25 2.20 -13.72
CA PHE A 45 22.38 2.87 -13.05
C PHE A 45 22.33 2.64 -11.55
N TRP A 46 23.51 2.36 -10.99
CA TRP A 46 23.75 2.22 -9.56
C TRP A 46 24.84 3.18 -9.12
N TRP A 47 24.63 3.87 -8.03
CA TRP A 47 25.54 4.88 -7.55
C TRP A 47 25.59 4.94 -6.03
N LYS A 48 26.53 5.68 -5.50
CA LYS A 48 26.63 5.98 -4.07
C LYS A 48 26.38 7.49 -3.87
N PRO A 49 25.24 7.93 -3.34
CA PRO A 49 24.89 9.35 -3.24
C PRO A 49 25.94 10.20 -2.52
N THR A 50 26.59 9.64 -1.49
CA THR A 50 27.65 10.31 -0.72
C THR A 50 28.99 10.40 -1.46
N GLU A 51 29.12 9.71 -2.60
CA GLU A 51 30.33 9.70 -3.43
C GLU A 51 29.96 9.95 -4.90
N SER A 52 29.05 10.90 -5.17
CA SER A 52 28.58 11.17 -6.55
C SER A 52 29.70 11.54 -7.50
N GLY A 53 29.53 11.23 -8.80
CA GLY A 53 30.48 11.49 -9.86
C GLY A 53 31.10 10.21 -10.46
N TRP A 54 30.81 9.04 -9.93
CA TRP A 54 31.08 7.74 -10.49
C TRP A 54 29.84 6.85 -10.39
N GLY A 55 29.79 5.76 -11.13
CA GLY A 55 28.65 4.84 -11.07
C GLY A 55 28.88 3.53 -11.80
N LEU A 56 27.97 2.62 -11.57
CA LEU A 56 27.94 1.29 -12.20
C LEU A 56 26.65 1.20 -13.01
N THR A 57 26.73 0.73 -14.25
CA THR A 57 25.57 0.35 -15.03
C THR A 57 25.48 -1.17 -15.11
N ILE A 58 24.29 -1.70 -14.97
CA ILE A 58 24.04 -3.14 -14.98
C ILE A 58 23.02 -3.45 -16.07
N GLN A 59 23.36 -4.42 -16.93
CA GLN A 59 22.43 -5.15 -17.74
C GLN A 59 22.42 -6.61 -17.29
N GLN A 60 21.26 -7.12 -16.95
CA GLN A 60 21.07 -8.46 -16.43
C GLN A 60 20.10 -9.24 -17.30
N GLN A 61 20.49 -10.47 -17.67
CA GLN A 61 19.60 -11.43 -18.34
C GLN A 61 19.68 -12.78 -17.61
N GLY A 62 18.74 -12.99 -16.69
CA GLY A 62 18.77 -14.12 -15.77
C GLY A 62 19.94 -14.01 -14.78
N ALA A 63 20.76 -15.04 -14.70
CA ALA A 63 21.97 -15.00 -13.88
C ALA A 63 23.13 -14.22 -14.53
N ARG A 64 23.10 -14.01 -15.86
CA ARG A 64 24.16 -13.35 -16.60
C ARG A 64 24.07 -11.85 -16.50
N THR A 65 25.20 -11.21 -16.28
CA THR A 65 25.29 -9.76 -16.05
C THR A 65 26.47 -9.20 -16.86
N PHE A 66 26.19 -8.10 -17.57
CA PHE A 66 27.19 -7.23 -18.14
C PHE A 66 27.10 -5.88 -17.44
N ALA A 67 28.20 -5.46 -16.81
CA ALA A 67 28.24 -4.19 -16.09
C ALA A 67 29.35 -3.29 -16.64
N VAL A 68 29.10 -1.97 -16.64
CA VAL A 68 30.13 -0.97 -16.97
C VAL A 68 30.29 -0.06 -15.74
N TRP A 69 31.50 -0.01 -15.21
CA TRP A 69 31.89 0.85 -14.12
C TRP A 69 32.56 2.10 -14.66
N PHE A 70 31.94 3.26 -14.46
CA PHE A 70 32.42 4.60 -14.82
C PHE A 70 33.15 5.21 -13.64
N THR A 71 34.44 5.50 -13.78
CA THR A 71 35.30 5.98 -12.70
C THR A 71 36.45 6.83 -13.25
N TYR A 72 37.53 7.01 -12.47
CA TYR A 72 38.67 7.82 -12.83
C TYR A 72 39.96 7.07 -12.51
N ASP A 73 40.94 7.22 -13.41
CA ASP A 73 42.27 6.66 -13.23
C ASP A 73 43.10 7.40 -12.14
N PRO A 74 44.29 6.92 -11.83
CA PRO A 74 45.20 7.63 -10.88
C PRO A 74 45.56 9.07 -11.29
N GLN A 75 45.48 9.39 -12.58
CA GLN A 75 45.73 10.74 -13.14
C GLN A 75 44.45 11.58 -13.15
N ARG A 76 43.36 11.10 -12.54
CA ARG A 76 42.05 11.75 -12.41
C ARG A 76 41.27 11.90 -13.73
N ALA A 77 41.71 11.21 -14.78
CA ALA A 77 41.02 11.18 -16.06
C ALA A 77 39.86 10.16 -16.04
N PRO A 78 38.75 10.45 -16.73
CA PRO A 78 37.66 9.49 -16.86
C PRO A 78 38.11 8.17 -17.52
N ILE A 79 37.79 7.04 -16.88
CA ILE A 79 38.03 5.70 -17.37
C ILE A 79 36.84 4.80 -17.10
N TRP A 80 36.62 3.80 -17.93
CA TRP A 80 35.59 2.79 -17.69
C TRP A 80 36.18 1.39 -17.64
N TYR A 81 35.53 0.52 -16.86
CA TYR A 81 35.80 -0.90 -16.80
C TYR A 81 34.53 -1.70 -17.07
N THR A 82 34.66 -2.83 -17.78
CA THR A 82 33.56 -3.78 -17.96
C THR A 82 33.74 -4.99 -17.08
N LEU A 83 32.62 -5.55 -16.59
CA LEU A 83 32.55 -6.80 -15.84
C LEU A 83 31.49 -7.67 -16.50
N ASP A 84 31.86 -8.82 -17.01
CA ASP A 84 30.96 -9.86 -17.54
C ASP A 84 31.00 -11.07 -16.61
N CYS A 85 29.91 -11.36 -15.92
CA CYS A 85 29.85 -12.42 -14.92
C CYS A 85 28.47 -13.05 -14.81
N ALA A 86 28.38 -14.16 -14.09
CA ALA A 86 27.11 -14.80 -13.76
C ALA A 86 26.92 -14.86 -12.25
N PHE A 87 25.72 -14.53 -11.77
CA PHE A 87 25.40 -14.65 -10.35
C PHE A 87 25.42 -16.10 -9.87
N SER A 88 26.13 -16.32 -8.77
CA SER A 88 26.10 -17.53 -7.96
C SER A 88 25.66 -17.11 -6.56
N GLY A 89 24.42 -17.43 -6.21
CA GLY A 89 23.78 -16.83 -5.03
C GLY A 89 23.61 -15.32 -5.18
N ALA A 90 24.10 -14.54 -4.23
CA ALA A 90 24.01 -13.08 -4.23
C ALA A 90 25.18 -12.37 -4.94
N THR A 91 26.20 -13.08 -5.39
CA THR A 91 27.46 -12.49 -5.92
C THR A 91 27.70 -12.88 -7.36
N CYS A 92 28.12 -11.89 -8.16
CA CYS A 92 28.59 -12.03 -9.54
C CYS A 92 30.03 -11.52 -9.59
N ALA A 93 31.00 -12.40 -9.87
CA ALA A 93 32.42 -12.08 -9.85
C ALA A 93 33.09 -12.45 -11.17
N GLY A 94 34.09 -11.66 -11.59
CA GLY A 94 34.79 -11.86 -12.83
C GLY A 94 36.00 -10.93 -13.01
N ASP A 95 36.57 -10.97 -14.20
CA ASP A 95 37.67 -10.08 -14.58
C ASP A 95 37.17 -8.71 -15.02
N LEU A 96 37.89 -7.67 -14.60
CA LEU A 96 37.67 -6.29 -15.06
C LEU A 96 38.50 -6.01 -16.28
N TYR A 97 37.87 -5.50 -17.36
CA TYR A 97 38.53 -5.07 -18.57
C TYR A 97 38.30 -3.59 -18.84
N THR A 98 39.33 -2.92 -19.36
CA THR A 98 39.21 -1.64 -20.05
C THR A 98 39.68 -1.85 -21.49
N ALA A 99 39.71 -0.82 -22.32
CA ALA A 99 40.19 -0.94 -23.68
C ALA A 99 40.85 0.35 -24.18
N THR A 100 41.72 0.19 -25.19
CA THR A 100 42.05 1.28 -26.11
C THR A 100 41.29 1.09 -27.41
N GLY A 101 40.97 2.18 -28.10
CA GLY A 101 40.15 2.07 -29.31
C GLY A 101 40.18 3.29 -30.21
N THR A 102 39.40 3.27 -31.27
CA THR A 102 39.25 4.39 -32.21
C THR A 102 38.74 5.64 -31.46
N PRO A 103 39.47 6.79 -31.58
CA PRO A 103 39.01 8.03 -30.97
C PRO A 103 37.60 8.41 -31.36
N LEU A 104 36.84 8.97 -30.40
CA LEU A 104 35.44 9.34 -30.56
C LEU A 104 35.20 10.21 -31.81
N SER A 105 36.13 11.12 -32.10
CA SER A 105 36.09 11.99 -33.30
C SER A 105 36.17 11.23 -34.63
N GLN A 106 36.62 9.99 -34.61
CA GLN A 106 36.79 9.16 -35.78
C GLN A 106 35.77 8.01 -35.90
N ILE A 107 34.93 7.79 -34.90
CA ILE A 107 33.91 6.74 -34.91
C ILE A 107 32.80 7.16 -35.89
N THR A 108 32.62 6.39 -36.95
CA THR A 108 31.54 6.52 -37.95
C THR A 108 30.63 5.30 -37.97
N GLY A 109 30.90 4.31 -37.15
CA GLY A 109 30.21 3.03 -36.97
C GLY A 109 30.82 2.33 -35.78
N GLY A 110 31.67 1.30 -36.03
CA GLY A 110 32.39 0.60 -34.95
C GLY A 110 33.71 1.28 -34.57
N ALA A 111 34.24 0.91 -33.41
CA ALA A 111 35.59 1.23 -32.95
C ALA A 111 36.49 -0.01 -33.01
N ASN A 112 37.68 0.12 -33.62
CA ASN A 112 38.70 -0.89 -33.49
C ASN A 112 39.26 -0.81 -32.06
N ILE A 113 39.19 -1.91 -31.32
CA ILE A 113 39.55 -1.92 -29.90
C ILE A 113 40.57 -2.99 -29.56
N THR A 114 41.37 -2.70 -28.53
CA THR A 114 42.23 -3.70 -27.87
C THR A 114 41.82 -3.77 -26.40
N ALA A 115 41.27 -4.90 -26.01
CA ALA A 115 40.86 -5.14 -24.63
C ALA A 115 42.08 -5.37 -23.71
N ILE A 116 42.09 -4.78 -22.54
CA ILE A 116 43.14 -4.85 -21.52
C ILE A 116 42.51 -5.36 -20.22
N LYS A 117 43.00 -6.49 -19.73
CA LYS A 117 42.61 -6.97 -18.39
C LYS A 117 43.23 -6.03 -17.36
N ALA A 118 42.41 -5.37 -16.56
CA ALA A 118 42.84 -4.39 -15.54
C ALA A 118 42.89 -5.02 -14.14
N GLY A 119 42.06 -6.04 -13.87
CA GLY A 119 41.98 -6.60 -12.53
C GLY A 119 40.83 -7.61 -12.41
N ALA A 120 40.24 -7.66 -11.22
CA ALA A 120 39.05 -8.43 -10.90
C ALA A 120 38.00 -7.60 -10.16
N GLY A 121 36.72 -7.95 -10.31
CA GLY A 121 35.61 -7.27 -9.63
C GLY A 121 34.50 -8.26 -9.23
N ALA A 122 33.72 -7.87 -8.23
CA ALA A 122 32.54 -8.60 -7.82
C ALA A 122 31.43 -7.62 -7.44
N ILE A 123 30.21 -7.94 -7.88
CA ILE A 123 28.98 -7.24 -7.48
C ILE A 123 28.21 -8.17 -6.56
N THR A 124 27.90 -7.72 -5.34
CA THR A 124 27.13 -8.49 -4.38
C THR A 124 25.82 -7.77 -4.04
N VAL A 125 24.69 -8.45 -4.17
CA VAL A 125 23.37 -7.98 -3.75
C VAL A 125 23.28 -8.10 -2.24
N THR A 126 23.19 -6.97 -1.55
CA THR A 126 23.13 -6.92 -0.09
C THR A 126 21.71 -6.78 0.45
N SER A 127 20.80 -6.20 -0.35
CA SER A 127 19.35 -6.15 -0.13
C SER A 127 18.62 -5.79 -1.43
N SER A 128 17.28 -5.72 -1.41
CA SER A 128 16.48 -5.44 -2.62
C SER A 128 16.87 -4.17 -3.38
N ASN A 129 17.44 -3.18 -2.71
CA ASN A 129 17.84 -1.90 -3.32
C ASN A 129 19.27 -1.49 -2.93
N ARG A 130 20.14 -2.46 -2.62
CA ARG A 130 21.52 -2.19 -2.23
C ARG A 130 22.47 -3.21 -2.84
N LEU A 131 23.57 -2.70 -3.38
CA LEU A 131 24.70 -3.49 -3.86
C LEU A 131 25.99 -3.11 -3.16
N SER A 132 26.97 -4.02 -3.18
CA SER A 132 28.38 -3.69 -3.03
C SER A 132 29.16 -3.99 -4.30
N LEU A 133 30.19 -3.21 -4.55
CA LEU A 133 31.18 -3.43 -5.60
C LEU A 133 32.56 -3.63 -4.95
N ASP A 134 33.10 -4.83 -5.07
CA ASP A 134 34.48 -5.15 -4.71
C ASP A 134 35.35 -5.10 -5.96
N TYR A 135 36.53 -4.52 -5.86
CA TYR A 135 37.48 -4.51 -6.98
C TYR A 135 38.93 -4.55 -6.55
N THR A 136 39.73 -5.18 -7.44
CA THR A 136 41.19 -5.22 -7.33
C THR A 136 41.76 -4.80 -8.67
N ILE A 137 42.49 -3.66 -8.71
CA ILE A 137 43.20 -3.15 -9.90
C ILE A 137 44.63 -2.83 -9.47
N GLY A 138 45.58 -3.55 -10.02
CA GLY A 138 47.00 -3.50 -9.56
C GLY A 138 47.09 -3.80 -8.07
N ASN A 139 47.63 -2.88 -7.28
CA ASN A 139 47.75 -2.98 -5.81
C ASN A 139 46.56 -2.38 -5.06
N VAL A 140 45.55 -1.85 -5.75
CA VAL A 140 44.37 -1.23 -5.13
C VAL A 140 43.32 -2.28 -4.92
N VAL A 141 42.95 -2.54 -3.66
CA VAL A 141 41.86 -3.40 -3.26
C VAL A 141 40.84 -2.56 -2.49
N GLN A 142 39.61 -2.48 -2.96
CA GLN A 142 38.55 -1.71 -2.29
C GLN A 142 37.19 -2.38 -2.40
N THR A 143 36.32 -2.05 -1.42
CA THR A 143 34.89 -2.39 -1.39
C THR A 143 34.07 -1.10 -1.32
N LYS A 144 33.15 -0.91 -2.24
CA LYS A 144 32.15 0.15 -2.22
C LYS A 144 30.80 -0.43 -1.81
N THR A 145 30.34 -0.05 -0.63
CA THR A 145 29.06 -0.54 -0.06
C THR A 145 27.94 0.46 -0.25
N ASN A 146 26.69 -0.04 -0.12
CA ASN A 146 25.49 0.79 -0.16
C ASN A 146 25.27 1.55 -1.49
N LEU A 147 25.63 0.94 -2.62
CA LEU A 147 25.17 1.44 -3.91
C LEU A 147 23.66 1.27 -4.02
N GLU A 148 22.98 2.29 -4.52
CA GLU A 148 21.53 2.29 -4.71
C GLU A 148 21.18 2.65 -6.16
N PRO A 149 19.96 2.27 -6.64
CA PRO A 149 19.50 2.65 -7.97
C PRO A 149 19.45 4.18 -8.11
N GLN A 150 19.89 4.71 -9.25
CA GLN A 150 19.77 6.12 -9.57
C GLN A 150 18.35 6.43 -10.05
N ASN A 151 17.50 6.90 -9.15
CA ASN A 151 16.14 7.31 -9.42
C ASN A 151 16.07 8.84 -9.51
N PHE A 152 15.52 9.37 -10.63
CA PHE A 152 15.40 10.80 -10.90
C PHE A 152 13.99 11.22 -11.32
N ALA A 153 13.06 10.27 -11.44
CA ALA A 153 11.63 10.50 -11.67
C ALA A 153 10.79 10.09 -10.45
N ALA A 154 9.51 10.42 -10.47
CA ALA A 154 8.56 9.94 -9.48
C ALA A 154 8.51 8.39 -9.47
N THR A 155 8.23 7.80 -8.31
CA THR A 155 8.36 6.34 -8.09
C THR A 155 7.52 5.51 -9.06
N ASP A 156 6.36 6.03 -9.47
CA ASP A 156 5.45 5.40 -10.44
C ASP A 156 5.94 5.48 -11.90
N GLN A 157 7.01 6.20 -12.15
CA GLN A 157 7.62 6.40 -13.47
C GLN A 157 8.97 5.68 -13.62
N ILE A 158 9.42 4.99 -12.58
CA ILE A 158 10.65 4.19 -12.63
C ILE A 158 10.34 2.86 -13.32
N PRO A 159 11.09 2.46 -14.37
CA PRO A 159 10.84 1.20 -15.06
C PRO A 159 11.21 0.00 -14.17
N VAL A 160 10.44 -1.08 -14.32
CA VAL A 160 10.76 -2.40 -13.81
C VAL A 160 11.08 -3.31 -15.00
N CYS A 161 12.20 -3.99 -14.95
CA CYS A 161 12.62 -4.90 -15.99
C CYS A 161 12.39 -6.37 -15.58
N SER A 162 11.84 -7.16 -16.46
CA SER A 162 11.62 -8.60 -16.27
C SER A 162 12.20 -9.40 -17.43
N LEU A 163 12.77 -10.56 -17.12
CA LEU A 163 13.28 -11.49 -18.14
C LEU A 163 12.12 -12.22 -18.79
N GLN A 164 12.00 -12.12 -20.11
CA GLN A 164 11.02 -12.86 -20.90
C GLN A 164 11.70 -13.80 -21.90
N THR A 165 11.26 -15.05 -21.90
CA THR A 165 11.75 -16.06 -22.86
C THR A 165 11.18 -15.80 -24.26
N LEU A 166 12.01 -15.87 -25.28
CA LEU A 166 11.59 -15.72 -26.67
C LEU A 166 10.84 -16.98 -27.14
N THR A 167 9.51 -16.90 -27.14
CA THR A 167 8.63 -17.99 -27.63
C THR A 167 7.88 -17.62 -28.92
N GLY A 168 8.27 -16.52 -29.58
CA GLY A 168 7.61 -16.02 -30.80
C GLY A 168 8.09 -14.63 -31.16
N ALA A 169 7.17 -13.68 -31.38
CA ALA A 169 7.53 -12.30 -31.69
C ALA A 169 8.35 -11.65 -30.59
N ASN A 170 9.29 -10.76 -30.97
CA ASN A 170 10.13 -10.06 -30.00
C ASN A 170 9.27 -9.18 -29.06
N PRO A 171 9.25 -9.44 -27.74
CA PRO A 171 8.40 -8.70 -26.79
C PRO A 171 8.81 -7.24 -26.61
N ARG A 172 10.01 -6.85 -27.06
CA ARG A 172 10.52 -5.48 -26.98
C ARG A 172 10.16 -4.61 -28.17
N ALA A 173 9.77 -5.17 -29.32
CA ALA A 173 9.55 -4.40 -30.54
C ALA A 173 8.53 -3.26 -30.38
N GLY A 174 7.51 -3.44 -29.56
CA GLY A 174 6.48 -2.44 -29.26
C GLY A 174 6.75 -1.54 -28.06
N LEU A 175 7.86 -1.71 -27.35
CA LEU A 175 8.14 -0.97 -26.13
C LEU A 175 8.38 0.52 -26.38
N THR A 176 7.96 1.34 -25.44
CA THR A 176 8.21 2.79 -25.37
C THR A 176 9.14 3.17 -24.22
N ASN A 177 9.60 2.20 -23.42
CA ASN A 177 10.66 2.42 -22.43
C ASN A 177 11.98 1.94 -23.00
N TYR A 178 12.99 2.81 -22.99
CA TYR A 178 14.29 2.58 -23.61
C TYR A 178 15.41 2.30 -22.60
N THR A 179 15.06 2.00 -21.34
CA THR A 179 16.03 1.57 -20.32
C THR A 179 16.68 0.28 -20.78
N ASP A 180 17.95 0.34 -21.12
CA ASP A 180 18.81 -0.79 -21.47
C ASP A 180 20.21 -0.33 -21.88
N HIS A 181 21.05 -1.28 -22.26
CA HIS A 181 22.32 -1.06 -22.91
C HIS A 181 22.13 -1.01 -24.44
N TRP A 182 22.65 0.03 -25.08
CA TRP A 182 22.54 0.29 -26.53
C TRP A 182 23.93 0.36 -27.16
N TRP A 183 24.08 -0.13 -28.36
CA TRP A 183 25.36 -0.19 -29.08
C TRP A 183 25.17 -0.09 -30.60
N GLY A 184 26.25 0.03 -31.34
CA GLY A 184 26.18 0.12 -32.80
C GLY A 184 25.87 -1.17 -33.56
N GLY A 185 25.56 -2.26 -32.85
CA GLY A 185 25.37 -3.59 -33.43
C GLY A 185 26.68 -4.35 -33.69
N PRO A 186 26.58 -5.60 -34.18
CA PRO A 186 27.74 -6.48 -34.40
C PRO A 186 28.79 -5.93 -35.37
N ASN A 187 28.37 -5.12 -36.33
CA ASN A 187 29.21 -4.51 -37.35
C ASN A 187 29.79 -3.15 -36.97
N ALA A 188 29.32 -2.57 -35.87
CA ALA A 188 29.74 -1.26 -35.35
C ALA A 188 30.01 -1.29 -33.86
N SER A 189 30.63 -2.36 -33.35
CA SER A 189 30.94 -2.60 -31.95
C SER A 189 32.10 -1.74 -31.42
N GLY A 190 32.33 -1.78 -30.09
CA GLY A 190 33.49 -1.18 -29.44
C GLY A 190 33.15 0.08 -28.64
N TRP A 191 31.93 0.58 -28.68
CA TRP A 191 31.40 1.67 -27.89
C TRP A 191 29.95 1.35 -27.51
N GLY A 192 29.38 2.08 -26.54
CA GLY A 192 27.97 1.89 -26.17
C GLY A 192 27.45 2.95 -25.24
N VAL A 193 26.14 2.95 -25.11
CA VAL A 193 25.38 3.89 -24.29
C VAL A 193 24.42 3.10 -23.40
N GLN A 194 24.58 3.22 -22.11
CA GLN A 194 23.53 2.78 -21.17
C GLN A 194 22.49 3.91 -21.06
N ILE A 195 21.24 3.60 -21.26
CA ILE A 195 20.11 4.53 -21.12
C ILE A 195 19.27 4.10 -19.92
N SER A 196 18.94 5.04 -19.04
CA SER A 196 17.87 4.94 -18.06
C SER A 196 16.76 5.89 -18.47
N HIS A 197 15.59 5.36 -18.80
CA HIS A 197 14.40 6.13 -19.19
C HIS A 197 13.38 6.07 -18.05
N GLN A 198 13.13 7.19 -17.39
CA GLN A 198 12.20 7.32 -16.25
C GLN A 198 11.24 8.48 -16.51
N GLY A 199 9.96 8.19 -16.67
CA GLY A 199 8.95 9.18 -17.02
C GLY A 199 9.18 9.79 -18.40
N ASN A 200 9.30 11.10 -18.45
CA ASN A 200 9.63 11.86 -19.67
C ASN A 200 11.13 12.25 -19.77
N GLN A 201 11.98 11.65 -18.92
CA GLN A 201 13.40 11.97 -18.83
C GLN A 201 14.27 10.76 -19.19
N VAL A 202 15.43 11.04 -19.74
CA VAL A 202 16.50 10.05 -19.94
C VAL A 202 17.78 10.53 -19.30
N PHE A 203 18.49 9.60 -18.67
CA PHE A 203 19.88 9.75 -18.26
C PHE A 203 20.70 8.66 -18.96
N ALA A 204 21.87 9.03 -19.49
CA ALA A 204 22.70 8.08 -20.21
C ALA A 204 24.17 8.18 -19.80
N GLY A 205 24.85 7.02 -19.76
CA GLY A 205 26.29 6.90 -19.63
C GLY A 205 26.86 6.36 -20.93
N TRP A 206 27.71 7.14 -21.57
CA TRP A 206 28.29 6.82 -22.86
C TRP A 206 29.78 6.49 -22.67
N TYR A 207 30.18 5.26 -22.92
CA TYR A 207 31.58 4.83 -22.91
C TYR A 207 32.15 4.79 -24.32
N SER A 208 33.34 5.40 -24.47
CA SER A 208 34.01 5.60 -25.74
C SER A 208 35.54 5.81 -25.52
N TYR A 209 36.21 6.50 -26.43
CA TYR A 209 37.65 6.77 -26.37
C TYR A 209 37.97 8.22 -26.64
N ASN A 210 38.96 8.78 -25.90
CA ASN A 210 39.44 10.12 -26.09
C ASN A 210 40.29 10.24 -27.39
N GLN A 211 40.87 11.40 -27.65
CA GLN A 211 41.65 11.65 -28.88
C GLN A 211 42.90 10.78 -28.98
N GLN A 212 43.44 10.28 -27.86
CA GLN A 212 44.58 9.37 -27.75
C GLN A 212 44.18 7.89 -27.86
N GLY A 213 42.91 7.63 -28.06
CA GLY A 213 42.37 6.24 -28.11
C GLY A 213 42.29 5.58 -26.73
N THR A 214 42.44 6.32 -25.63
CA THR A 214 42.25 5.77 -24.27
C THR A 214 40.78 5.79 -23.89
N ALA A 215 40.34 4.78 -23.12
CA ALA A 215 38.98 4.69 -22.60
C ALA A 215 38.57 6.00 -21.89
N THR A 216 37.42 6.50 -22.24
CA THR A 216 36.80 7.69 -21.58
C THR A 216 35.29 7.53 -21.58
N TRP A 217 34.60 8.34 -20.77
CA TRP A 217 33.15 8.32 -20.72
C TRP A 217 32.55 9.72 -20.59
N LEU A 218 31.30 9.84 -21.01
CA LEU A 218 30.47 11.04 -20.93
C LEU A 218 29.12 10.66 -20.33
N THR A 219 28.43 11.62 -19.73
CA THR A 219 27.03 11.45 -19.34
C THR A 219 26.15 12.34 -20.19
N ALA A 220 24.88 11.97 -20.33
CA ALA A 220 23.90 12.78 -21.00
C ALA A 220 22.59 12.78 -20.21
N SER A 221 21.91 13.92 -20.15
CA SER A 221 20.57 14.02 -19.61
C SER A 221 19.67 14.84 -20.53
N GLY A 222 18.43 14.40 -20.70
CA GLY A 222 17.51 15.06 -21.60
C GLY A 222 16.07 14.70 -21.33
N THR A 223 15.18 15.35 -22.08
CA THR A 223 13.74 15.20 -21.94
C THR A 223 13.12 14.73 -23.26
N GLN A 224 11.99 14.06 -23.12
CA GLN A 224 11.15 13.60 -24.21
C GLN A 224 10.56 14.79 -24.96
N ASP A 225 10.51 14.71 -26.30
CA ASP A 225 9.82 15.69 -27.12
C ASP A 225 8.30 15.58 -26.91
N ALA A 226 7.65 16.71 -26.69
CA ALA A 226 6.21 16.74 -26.45
C ALA A 226 5.36 16.26 -27.65
N SER A 227 5.90 16.35 -28.87
CA SER A 227 5.23 15.93 -30.11
C SER A 227 5.63 14.52 -30.59
N ASN A 228 6.73 13.96 -30.06
CA ASN A 228 7.23 12.65 -30.45
C ASN A 228 7.77 11.86 -29.25
N ALA A 229 6.96 10.95 -28.72
CA ALA A 229 7.30 10.12 -27.57
C ALA A 229 8.52 9.19 -27.75
N ARG A 230 9.07 9.08 -28.97
CA ARG A 230 10.26 8.29 -29.29
C ARG A 230 11.52 9.14 -29.43
N ARG A 231 11.40 10.45 -29.25
CA ARG A 231 12.50 11.41 -29.40
C ARG A 231 12.87 12.05 -28.07
N PHE A 232 14.16 12.06 -27.74
CA PHE A 232 14.72 12.68 -26.54
C PHE A 232 15.87 13.58 -26.93
N THR A 233 15.92 14.79 -26.38
CA THR A 233 16.99 15.76 -26.62
C THR A 233 17.53 16.30 -25.32
N GLY A 234 18.79 16.68 -25.30
CA GLY A 234 19.41 17.21 -24.09
C GLY A 234 20.88 17.53 -24.22
N THR A 235 21.54 17.60 -23.08
CA THR A 235 22.92 18.01 -22.93
C THR A 235 23.83 16.83 -22.60
N ILE A 236 25.01 16.79 -23.25
CA ILE A 236 26.09 15.90 -22.89
C ILE A 236 27.02 16.62 -21.91
N TYR A 237 27.43 15.92 -20.86
CA TYR A 237 28.34 16.43 -19.83
C TYR A 237 29.62 15.63 -19.78
N GLN A 238 30.70 16.32 -19.44
CA GLN A 238 31.99 15.76 -19.13
C GLN A 238 32.38 16.08 -17.70
N VAL A 239 32.99 15.12 -17.00
CA VAL A 239 33.55 15.32 -15.68
C VAL A 239 35.06 15.20 -15.75
N ASN A 240 35.75 16.31 -15.49
CA ASN A 240 37.20 16.37 -15.51
C ASN A 240 37.69 17.60 -14.72
N PRO A 241 38.61 17.45 -13.70
CA PRO A 241 39.13 16.18 -13.23
C PRO A 241 38.18 15.47 -12.25
N GLY A 242 38.22 14.14 -12.25
CA GLY A 242 37.48 13.29 -11.30
C GLY A 242 38.28 12.99 -10.02
N ILE A 243 37.76 12.10 -9.18
CA ILE A 243 38.46 11.55 -8.01
C ILE A 243 38.94 10.13 -8.36
N PRO A 244 40.23 9.81 -8.25
CA PRO A 244 40.77 8.51 -8.61
C PRO A 244 40.04 7.35 -7.91
N PHE A 245 39.83 6.23 -8.60
CA PHE A 245 39.16 5.05 -8.04
C PHE A 245 39.84 4.51 -6.76
N SER A 246 41.13 4.77 -6.62
CA SER A 246 41.93 4.37 -5.44
C SER A 246 41.64 5.21 -4.17
N THR A 247 41.08 6.40 -4.31
CA THR A 247 40.92 7.38 -3.21
C THR A 247 39.51 7.97 -3.10
N ILE A 248 38.56 7.51 -3.92
CA ILE A 248 37.15 7.99 -3.87
C ILE A 248 36.57 7.78 -2.45
N ASN A 249 36.20 8.88 -1.79
CA ASN A 249 35.58 8.88 -0.47
C ASN A 249 34.56 10.03 -0.30
N GLY A 250 34.23 10.74 -1.37
CA GLY A 250 33.30 11.87 -1.39
C GLY A 250 32.85 12.22 -2.82
N PRO A 251 31.94 13.20 -2.97
CA PRO A 251 31.43 13.62 -4.27
C PRO A 251 32.48 14.39 -5.08
N VAL A 252 32.41 14.23 -6.41
CA VAL A 252 33.18 15.08 -7.33
C VAL A 252 32.68 16.53 -7.22
N ALA A 253 33.62 17.50 -7.26
CA ALA A 253 33.24 18.90 -7.20
C ALA A 253 32.37 19.31 -8.39
N GLN A 254 31.33 20.10 -8.16
CA GLN A 254 30.42 20.61 -9.21
C GLN A 254 31.16 21.36 -10.30
N SER A 255 32.24 22.06 -9.97
CA SER A 255 33.11 22.76 -10.93
C SER A 255 33.84 21.84 -11.92
N SER A 256 33.92 20.55 -11.61
CA SER A 256 34.48 19.54 -12.53
C SER A 256 33.49 19.03 -13.58
N ILE A 257 32.21 19.39 -13.48
CA ILE A 257 31.16 19.01 -14.42
C ILE A 257 30.94 20.15 -15.39
N SER A 258 31.08 19.87 -16.67
CA SER A 258 30.91 20.88 -17.74
C SER A 258 30.02 20.33 -18.87
N GLY A 259 29.22 21.20 -19.49
CA GLY A 259 28.51 20.85 -20.74
C GLY A 259 29.53 20.68 -21.89
N ALA A 260 29.50 19.50 -22.47
CA ALA A 260 30.41 19.14 -23.58
C ALA A 260 29.74 19.27 -24.95
N GLY A 261 28.43 19.19 -25.00
CA GLY A 261 27.66 19.22 -26.24
C GLY A 261 26.17 18.86 -26.07
N THR A 262 25.54 18.50 -27.17
CA THR A 262 24.11 18.16 -27.21
C THR A 262 23.90 16.77 -27.83
N PHE A 263 22.78 16.15 -27.52
CA PHE A 263 22.38 14.89 -28.12
C PHE A 263 20.90 14.83 -28.47
N GLU A 264 20.60 13.87 -29.34
CA GLU A 264 19.26 13.40 -29.67
C GLU A 264 19.26 11.87 -29.74
N PHE A 265 18.35 11.22 -29.01
CA PHE A 265 17.94 9.84 -29.30
C PHE A 265 16.63 9.89 -30.06
N ASN A 266 16.56 9.14 -31.18
CA ASN A 266 15.35 8.99 -31.98
C ASN A 266 15.12 7.51 -32.27
N PHE A 267 14.19 6.88 -31.50
CA PHE A 267 13.92 5.45 -31.59
C PHE A 267 12.91 5.16 -32.69
N THR A 268 13.21 4.19 -33.54
CA THR A 268 12.28 3.71 -34.58
C THR A 268 11.28 2.70 -34.02
N ASP A 269 11.74 1.87 -33.09
CA ASP A 269 10.95 0.87 -32.35
C ASP A 269 11.58 0.60 -30.98
N GLY A 270 11.18 -0.46 -30.30
CA GLY A 270 11.72 -0.84 -28.98
C GLY A 270 13.12 -1.44 -29.02
N GLU A 271 13.67 -1.77 -30.20
CA GLU A 271 14.98 -2.41 -30.40
C GLU A 271 15.98 -1.55 -31.14
N HIS A 272 15.55 -0.56 -31.93
CA HIS A 272 16.38 0.20 -32.85
C HIS A 272 16.14 1.71 -32.73
N GLY A 273 17.19 2.48 -33.02
CA GLY A 273 17.13 3.92 -33.04
C GLY A 273 18.38 4.56 -33.61
N ALA A 274 18.43 5.88 -33.51
CA ALA A 274 19.58 6.69 -33.84
C ALA A 274 20.04 7.51 -32.63
N PHE A 275 21.33 7.61 -32.43
CA PHE A 275 22.00 8.50 -31.48
C PHE A 275 22.74 9.58 -32.26
N THR A 276 22.19 10.78 -32.28
CA THR A 276 22.78 11.96 -32.93
C THR A 276 23.39 12.86 -31.86
N TYR A 277 24.61 13.34 -32.09
CA TYR A 277 25.30 14.19 -31.11
C TYR A 277 26.20 15.23 -31.75
N SER A 278 26.42 16.31 -31.01
CA SER A 278 27.38 17.37 -31.33
C SER A 278 28.29 17.62 -30.12
N LEU A 279 29.60 17.57 -30.37
CA LEU A 279 30.65 17.86 -29.40
C LEU A 279 31.59 18.91 -30.02
N PRO A 280 31.29 20.21 -29.92
CA PRO A 280 31.98 21.26 -30.65
C PRO A 280 33.49 21.31 -30.33
N ALA A 281 33.88 21.10 -29.05
CA ALA A 281 35.29 21.07 -28.66
C ALA A 281 36.11 19.94 -29.32
N SER A 282 35.43 18.89 -29.79
CA SER A 282 36.03 17.75 -30.53
C SER A 282 35.83 17.86 -32.03
N GLY A 283 35.31 18.98 -32.54
CA GLY A 283 35.02 19.16 -33.96
C GLY A 283 33.88 18.31 -34.52
N ILE A 284 33.00 17.78 -33.66
CA ILE A 284 31.91 16.93 -34.05
C ILE A 284 30.60 17.73 -34.08
N VAL A 285 29.92 17.75 -35.22
CA VAL A 285 28.63 18.43 -35.42
C VAL A 285 27.64 17.47 -36.04
N ASN A 286 26.52 17.29 -35.39
CA ASN A 286 25.35 16.50 -35.85
C ASN A 286 25.71 15.10 -36.36
N ARG A 287 26.62 14.42 -35.68
CA ARG A 287 27.00 13.05 -36.04
C ARG A 287 25.90 12.10 -35.58
N SER A 288 25.41 11.26 -36.48
CA SER A 288 24.39 10.25 -36.19
C SER A 288 24.94 8.82 -36.32
N LEU A 289 24.68 8.02 -35.30
CA LEU A 289 25.04 6.58 -35.27
C LEU A 289 23.76 5.79 -35.07
N THR A 290 23.63 4.68 -35.86
CA THR A 290 22.55 3.71 -35.58
C THR A 290 22.84 2.96 -34.28
N ILE A 291 21.82 2.78 -33.48
CA ILE A 291 21.90 2.02 -32.22
C ILE A 291 20.83 0.93 -32.18
N GLU A 292 21.20 -0.18 -31.57
CA GLU A 292 20.30 -1.30 -31.25
C GLU A 292 20.52 -1.76 -29.83
N ARG A 293 19.52 -2.45 -29.23
CA ARG A 293 19.68 -2.98 -27.86
C ARG A 293 20.69 -4.09 -27.82
N PHE A 294 21.56 -4.07 -26.82
CA PHE A 294 22.53 -5.12 -26.58
C PHE A 294 21.87 -6.33 -25.89
N ALA A 295 22.12 -7.52 -26.39
CA ALA A 295 21.66 -8.77 -25.80
C ALA A 295 22.87 -9.58 -25.28
N VAL A 296 22.84 -9.90 -23.97
CA VAL A 296 23.89 -10.69 -23.29
C VAL A 296 23.73 -12.20 -23.60
N THR A 297 22.47 -12.66 -23.74
CA THR A 297 22.16 -14.05 -24.03
C THR A 297 21.18 -14.16 -25.19
N SER A 298 21.22 -15.30 -25.90
CA SER A 298 20.19 -15.66 -26.89
C SER A 298 19.04 -16.43 -26.22
N GLY A 299 17.81 -16.13 -26.56
CA GLY A 299 16.63 -16.88 -26.10
C GLY A 299 15.81 -16.26 -24.96
N ALA A 300 16.30 -15.21 -24.30
CA ALA A 300 15.52 -14.44 -23.33
C ALA A 300 15.98 -12.98 -23.35
N LEU A 301 15.04 -12.04 -23.21
CA LEU A 301 15.30 -10.61 -23.27
C LEU A 301 14.70 -9.91 -22.05
N ASN A 302 15.37 -8.87 -21.54
CA ASN A 302 14.79 -7.99 -20.54
C ASN A 302 13.74 -7.09 -21.18
N VAL A 303 12.56 -7.06 -20.63
CA VAL A 303 11.46 -6.18 -21.00
C VAL A 303 11.30 -5.17 -19.87
N CYS A 304 11.74 -3.94 -20.11
CA CYS A 304 11.57 -2.82 -19.19
C CYS A 304 10.30 -2.08 -19.58
N THR A 305 9.33 -2.11 -18.71
CA THR A 305 8.14 -1.29 -18.86
C THR A 305 8.16 -0.22 -17.76
N VAL A 306 7.73 1.00 -18.07
CA VAL A 306 7.25 1.88 -17.00
C VAL A 306 6.05 1.13 -16.43
N ALA A 307 6.31 0.36 -15.41
CA ALA A 307 5.26 -0.01 -14.54
C ALA A 307 4.78 1.31 -13.91
N LYS A 308 3.59 1.80 -14.24
CA LYS A 308 2.63 2.14 -13.18
C LYS A 308 2.83 0.99 -12.22
N MET A 309 3.29 1.20 -10.97
CA MET A 309 3.67 0.11 -10.08
C MET A 309 2.68 -1.02 -10.33
N ALA A 310 3.05 -1.94 -11.24
CA ALA A 310 2.28 -3.14 -11.45
C ALA A 310 2.42 -3.80 -10.10
N ALA A 311 1.46 -3.47 -9.23
CA ALA A 311 1.39 -4.07 -7.94
C ALA A 311 1.40 -5.53 -8.29
N VAL A 312 2.51 -6.21 -8.02
CA VAL A 312 2.57 -7.66 -8.14
C VAL A 312 1.26 -8.11 -7.52
N ALA A 313 0.53 -9.02 -8.13
CA ALA A 313 -0.81 -9.40 -7.67
C ALA A 313 -0.86 -9.64 -6.15
N ALA A 314 0.27 -10.08 -5.57
CA ALA A 314 0.49 -10.19 -4.13
C ALA A 314 0.43 -8.83 -3.40
N ASP A 315 1.06 -7.79 -3.92
CA ASP A 315 1.03 -6.44 -3.33
C ASP A 315 -0.34 -5.79 -3.51
N ALA A 316 -1.02 -6.03 -4.63
CA ALA A 316 -2.40 -5.60 -4.84
C ALA A 316 -3.33 -6.27 -3.82
N SER A 317 -3.17 -7.58 -3.59
CA SER A 317 -3.95 -8.32 -2.59
C SER A 317 -3.69 -7.78 -1.18
N ARG A 318 -2.43 -7.51 -0.80
CA ARG A 318 -2.05 -6.93 0.48
C ARG A 318 -2.64 -5.53 0.68
N PHE A 319 -2.54 -4.66 -0.33
CA PHE A 319 -3.16 -3.34 -0.33
C PHE A 319 -4.67 -3.42 -0.11
N LEU A 320 -5.36 -4.28 -0.86
CA LEU A 320 -6.80 -4.48 -0.74
C LEU A 320 -7.22 -5.05 0.61
N GLY A 321 -6.35 -5.85 1.26
CA GLY A 321 -6.55 -6.33 2.61
C GLY A 321 -6.57 -5.20 3.65
N GLN A 322 -5.88 -4.08 3.38
CA GLN A 322 -5.89 -2.87 4.22
C GLN A 322 -7.04 -1.92 3.85
N ALA A 323 -7.25 -1.71 2.54
CA ALA A 323 -8.20 -0.75 1.99
C ALA A 323 -9.66 -1.24 2.02
N THR A 324 -9.89 -2.54 2.11
CA THR A 324 -11.21 -3.19 2.10
C THR A 324 -11.31 -4.26 3.19
N PHE A 325 -12.36 -5.06 3.18
CA PHE A 325 -12.46 -6.26 4.03
C PHE A 325 -11.70 -7.47 3.45
N GLY A 326 -10.95 -7.31 2.39
CA GLY A 326 -10.21 -8.34 1.67
C GLY A 326 -10.48 -8.32 0.16
N PRO A 327 -9.55 -8.79 -0.67
CA PRO A 327 -9.68 -8.73 -2.13
C PRO A 327 -10.65 -9.76 -2.69
N ARG A 328 -11.25 -9.41 -3.82
CA ARG A 328 -11.71 -10.36 -4.85
C ARG A 328 -10.62 -10.45 -5.93
N MET A 329 -10.62 -11.51 -6.75
CA MET A 329 -9.66 -11.59 -7.86
C MET A 329 -9.80 -10.40 -8.82
N THR A 330 -11.02 -10.00 -9.13
CA THR A 330 -11.30 -8.81 -9.96
C THR A 330 -10.76 -7.50 -9.38
N ASP A 331 -10.74 -7.37 -8.05
CA ASP A 331 -10.18 -6.20 -7.37
C ASP A 331 -8.64 -6.21 -7.48
N ILE A 332 -8.00 -7.39 -7.35
CA ILE A 332 -6.56 -7.57 -7.54
C ILE A 332 -6.17 -7.18 -8.97
N ASP A 333 -6.91 -7.67 -9.97
CA ASP A 333 -6.68 -7.35 -11.38
C ASP A 333 -6.83 -5.84 -11.64
N ALA A 334 -7.86 -5.21 -11.06
CA ALA A 334 -8.11 -3.78 -11.20
C ALA A 334 -6.98 -2.93 -10.59
N VAL A 335 -6.51 -3.28 -9.38
CA VAL A 335 -5.38 -2.58 -8.73
C VAL A 335 -4.09 -2.82 -9.51
N SER A 336 -3.85 -4.05 -9.96
CA SER A 336 -2.66 -4.40 -10.76
C SER A 336 -2.60 -3.61 -12.07
N ALA A 337 -3.75 -3.37 -12.70
CA ALA A 337 -3.85 -2.63 -13.95
C ALA A 337 -3.77 -1.10 -13.77
N ALA A 338 -4.43 -0.57 -12.73
CA ALA A 338 -4.59 0.88 -12.54
C ALA A 338 -3.56 1.51 -11.58
N GLY A 339 -2.98 0.72 -10.67
CA GLY A 339 -2.19 1.18 -9.54
C GLY A 339 -3.06 1.63 -8.35
N TYR A 340 -2.41 1.79 -7.19
CA TYR A 340 -3.09 2.06 -5.92
C TYR A 340 -3.88 3.38 -5.92
N GLU A 341 -3.25 4.46 -6.36
CA GLU A 341 -3.84 5.79 -6.31
C GLU A 341 -5.07 5.91 -7.22
N ALA A 342 -4.97 5.46 -8.46
CA ALA A 342 -6.09 5.49 -9.39
C ALA A 342 -7.25 4.59 -8.92
N TRP A 343 -6.94 3.46 -8.27
CA TRP A 343 -7.96 2.62 -7.67
C TRP A 343 -8.66 3.33 -6.50
N ILE A 344 -7.91 3.99 -5.59
CA ILE A 344 -8.47 4.79 -4.49
C ILE A 344 -9.41 5.87 -5.04
N ASP A 345 -8.95 6.63 -6.05
CA ASP A 345 -9.75 7.70 -6.64
C ASP A 345 -11.03 7.16 -7.30
N SER A 346 -10.95 5.98 -7.92
CA SER A 346 -12.13 5.29 -8.44
C SER A 346 -13.13 4.89 -7.34
N GLN A 347 -12.62 4.47 -6.16
CA GLN A 347 -13.46 4.16 -5.01
C GLN A 347 -14.10 5.41 -4.40
N PHE A 348 -13.41 6.55 -4.40
CA PHE A 348 -13.99 7.83 -3.96
C PHE A 348 -15.15 8.30 -4.83
N ALA A 349 -15.15 7.90 -6.09
CA ALA A 349 -16.22 8.23 -7.05
C ALA A 349 -17.44 7.29 -6.96
N LYS A 350 -17.31 6.14 -6.27
CA LYS A 350 -18.43 5.19 -6.13
C LYS A 350 -19.55 5.77 -5.28
N PRO A 351 -20.83 5.60 -5.68
CA PRO A 351 -21.97 5.94 -4.83
C PRO A 351 -21.95 5.08 -3.56
N GLN A 352 -22.48 5.63 -2.49
CA GLN A 352 -22.58 4.92 -1.20
C GLN A 352 -23.62 3.78 -1.29
N SER A 353 -23.25 2.62 -0.79
CA SER A 353 -24.18 1.52 -0.51
C SER A 353 -24.82 1.77 0.85
N PHE A 354 -26.06 2.27 0.85
CA PHE A 354 -26.80 2.61 2.05
C PHE A 354 -27.40 1.39 2.75
N HIS A 355 -27.48 1.46 4.10
CA HIS A 355 -28.11 0.46 4.95
C HIS A 355 -29.59 0.74 5.19
N LEU A 356 -29.97 2.00 5.38
CA LEU A 356 -31.32 2.42 5.75
C LEU A 356 -32.41 2.05 4.71
N PRO A 357 -32.23 2.27 3.40
CA PRO A 357 -33.28 2.00 2.43
C PRO A 357 -33.74 0.53 2.42
N PRO A 358 -32.85 -0.50 2.34
CA PRO A 358 -33.27 -1.90 2.35
C PRO A 358 -33.89 -2.31 3.70
N VAL A 359 -33.40 -1.76 4.83
CA VAL A 359 -33.98 -1.99 6.15
C VAL A 359 -35.40 -1.44 6.22
N THR A 360 -35.61 -0.21 5.77
CA THR A 360 -36.94 0.42 5.75
C THR A 360 -37.91 -0.34 4.83
N ALA A 361 -37.44 -0.74 3.65
CA ALA A 361 -38.25 -1.53 2.72
C ALA A 361 -38.72 -2.85 3.35
N TYR A 362 -37.84 -3.56 4.04
CA TYR A 362 -38.18 -4.79 4.75
C TYR A 362 -39.18 -4.52 5.90
N LEU A 363 -38.92 -3.55 6.77
CA LEU A 363 -39.81 -3.24 7.90
C LEU A 363 -41.22 -2.87 7.43
N ASN A 364 -41.36 -2.16 6.30
CA ASN A 364 -42.64 -1.81 5.72
C ASN A 364 -43.46 -3.03 5.22
N THR A 365 -42.82 -4.21 5.09
CA THR A 365 -43.56 -5.45 4.81
C THR A 365 -44.18 -6.07 6.06
N LEU A 366 -43.88 -5.58 7.25
CA LEU A 366 -44.31 -6.11 8.53
C LEU A 366 -45.39 -5.21 9.14
N PRO A 367 -46.35 -5.79 9.89
CA PRO A 367 -47.25 -5.01 10.75
C PRO A 367 -46.41 -4.15 11.73
N ALA A 368 -46.94 -2.96 12.11
CA ALA A 368 -46.23 -2.01 12.92
C ALA A 368 -45.78 -2.57 14.29
N GLU A 369 -46.58 -3.42 14.88
CA GLU A 369 -46.27 -4.13 16.13
C GLU A 369 -45.11 -5.15 16.01
N SER A 370 -44.88 -5.66 14.80
CA SER A 370 -43.82 -6.63 14.51
C SER A 370 -42.53 -6.01 14.05
N GLN A 371 -42.45 -4.69 13.88
CA GLN A 371 -41.22 -4.00 13.43
C GLN A 371 -40.19 -3.89 14.54
N ARG A 372 -40.62 -3.83 15.82
CA ARG A 372 -39.72 -3.79 16.96
C ARG A 372 -38.94 -5.12 17.09
N GLY A 373 -37.67 -5.02 17.48
CA GLY A 373 -36.82 -6.18 17.68
C GLY A 373 -36.28 -6.78 16.38
N GLN A 374 -36.60 -6.21 15.22
CA GLN A 374 -36.05 -6.71 13.94
C GLN A 374 -34.56 -6.37 13.81
N THR A 375 -33.83 -7.31 13.22
CA THR A 375 -32.38 -7.23 13.07
C THR A 375 -31.94 -7.04 11.60
N ALA A 376 -32.83 -6.52 10.77
CA ALA A 376 -32.60 -6.32 9.32
C ALA A 376 -31.37 -5.44 9.02
N PHE A 377 -30.97 -4.54 9.94
CA PHE A 377 -29.76 -3.76 9.81
C PHE A 377 -28.51 -4.65 9.78
N GLN A 378 -28.46 -5.78 10.51
CA GLN A 378 -27.35 -6.71 10.48
C GLN A 378 -27.20 -7.35 9.09
N TRP A 379 -28.33 -7.71 8.46
CA TRP A 379 -28.32 -8.25 7.11
C TRP A 379 -27.72 -7.26 6.12
N SER A 380 -28.10 -5.98 6.24
CA SER A 380 -27.56 -4.94 5.37
C SER A 380 -26.04 -4.74 5.57
N ILE A 381 -25.53 -4.92 6.79
CA ILE A 381 -24.09 -4.84 7.08
C ILE A 381 -23.35 -5.98 6.35
N TRP A 382 -23.76 -7.24 6.57
CA TRP A 382 -23.10 -8.38 5.92
C TRP A 382 -23.16 -8.27 4.39
N LYS A 383 -24.29 -7.81 3.85
CA LYS A 383 -24.45 -7.55 2.43
C LYS A 383 -23.47 -6.47 1.93
N ASN A 384 -23.51 -5.27 2.51
CA ASN A 384 -22.71 -4.14 2.01
C ASN A 384 -21.20 -4.40 2.19
N PHE A 385 -20.76 -4.97 3.31
CA PHE A 385 -19.35 -5.29 3.53
C PHE A 385 -18.82 -6.34 2.54
N SER A 386 -19.64 -7.32 2.17
CA SER A 386 -19.24 -8.39 1.25
C SER A 386 -19.43 -8.03 -0.22
N THR A 387 -20.50 -7.34 -0.60
CA THR A 387 -20.86 -7.11 -2.00
C THR A 387 -20.85 -5.67 -2.46
N GLY A 388 -20.77 -4.69 -1.54
CA GLY A 388 -20.78 -3.27 -1.89
C GLY A 388 -19.63 -2.90 -2.83
N ASP A 389 -19.94 -2.12 -3.87
CA ASP A 389 -18.97 -1.64 -4.85
C ASP A 389 -18.09 -0.50 -4.29
N ASP A 390 -18.57 0.19 -3.25
CA ASP A 390 -17.88 1.22 -2.48
C ASP A 390 -17.09 0.63 -1.30
N ALA A 391 -16.36 -0.45 -1.56
CA ALA A 391 -15.70 -1.29 -0.55
C ALA A 391 -14.75 -0.50 0.37
N LEU A 392 -14.03 0.49 -0.16
CA LEU A 392 -13.18 1.39 0.63
C LEU A 392 -14.02 2.24 1.61
N ARG A 393 -15.12 2.83 1.15
CA ARG A 393 -16.04 3.60 1.99
C ARG A 393 -16.60 2.73 3.12
N GLN A 394 -17.08 1.53 2.80
CA GLN A 394 -17.61 0.59 3.79
C GLN A 394 -16.54 0.19 4.83
N ARG A 395 -15.30 -0.03 4.41
CA ARG A 395 -14.18 -0.35 5.33
C ARG A 395 -13.84 0.82 6.26
N VAL A 396 -13.83 2.04 5.73
CA VAL A 396 -13.61 3.26 6.55
C VAL A 396 -14.80 3.51 7.48
N ALA A 397 -16.03 3.34 7.00
CA ALA A 397 -17.24 3.47 7.84
C ALA A 397 -17.23 2.46 9.00
N PHE A 398 -16.77 1.23 8.75
CA PHE A 398 -16.57 0.23 9.80
C PHE A 398 -15.51 0.69 10.82
N ALA A 399 -14.35 1.17 10.38
CA ALA A 399 -13.33 1.72 11.27
C ALA A 399 -13.88 2.89 12.11
N LEU A 400 -14.66 3.79 11.49
CA LEU A 400 -15.32 4.89 12.18
C LEU A 400 -16.37 4.39 13.20
N SER A 401 -17.10 3.30 12.92
CA SER A 401 -18.07 2.73 13.87
C SER A 401 -17.42 2.13 15.12
N GLU A 402 -16.12 1.82 15.03
CA GLU A 402 -15.32 1.35 16.15
C GLU A 402 -14.65 2.48 16.95
N ILE A 403 -14.56 3.69 16.37
CA ILE A 403 -14.13 4.92 17.04
C ILE A 403 -15.35 5.63 17.62
N TYR A 404 -16.39 5.82 16.82
CA TYR A 404 -17.65 6.45 17.19
C TYR A 404 -18.67 5.40 17.61
N VAL A 405 -18.39 4.75 18.73
CA VAL A 405 -19.13 3.57 19.18
C VAL A 405 -20.57 3.91 19.53
N VAL A 406 -21.51 3.18 18.94
CA VAL A 406 -22.87 3.01 19.43
C VAL A 406 -23.10 1.53 19.59
N SER A 407 -23.29 1.04 20.82
CA SER A 407 -23.47 -0.39 21.07
C SER A 407 -24.94 -0.79 21.11
N LEU A 408 -25.25 -1.86 20.41
CA LEU A 408 -26.57 -2.49 20.35
C LEU A 408 -26.77 -3.59 21.42
N ASN A 409 -25.79 -3.80 22.29
CA ASN A 409 -25.99 -4.59 23.51
C ASN A 409 -27.01 -3.95 24.47
N SER A 410 -27.33 -2.66 24.25
CA SER A 410 -28.47 -1.95 24.86
C SER A 410 -29.76 -2.20 24.07
N ASN A 411 -30.93 -1.87 24.66
CA ASN A 411 -32.22 -2.01 23.99
C ASN A 411 -32.47 -1.01 22.82
N ILE A 412 -31.44 -0.28 22.36
CA ILE A 412 -31.59 0.73 21.31
C ILE A 412 -32.14 0.11 20.03
N ALA A 413 -31.51 -0.96 19.54
CA ALA A 413 -31.94 -1.61 18.29
C ALA A 413 -33.34 -2.22 18.39
N PHE A 414 -33.72 -2.72 19.57
CA PHE A 414 -35.06 -3.26 19.78
C PHE A 414 -36.15 -2.19 19.61
N SER A 415 -35.91 -1.01 20.20
CA SER A 415 -36.86 0.11 20.19
C SER A 415 -36.86 0.92 18.91
N TYR A 416 -35.70 0.96 18.21
CA TYR A 416 -35.43 1.83 17.06
C TYR A 416 -34.77 1.07 15.93
N PRO A 417 -35.51 0.19 15.21
CA PRO A 417 -34.92 -0.78 14.27
C PRO A 417 -34.27 -0.16 13.02
N ARG A 418 -34.59 1.09 12.66
CA ARG A 418 -33.98 1.84 11.54
C ARG A 418 -32.78 2.70 12.01
N GLY A 419 -32.76 3.06 13.28
CA GLY A 419 -31.75 3.96 13.83
C GLY A 419 -30.31 3.52 13.60
N PRO A 420 -29.92 2.25 13.89
CA PRO A 420 -28.57 1.75 13.65
C PRO A 420 -28.14 1.80 12.17
N ALA A 421 -29.06 1.49 11.24
CA ALA A 421 -28.80 1.59 9.80
C ALA A 421 -28.52 3.03 9.37
N ASN A 422 -29.35 3.97 9.86
CA ASN A 422 -29.14 5.41 9.61
C ASN A 422 -27.83 5.93 10.22
N TYR A 423 -27.44 5.45 11.38
CA TYR A 423 -26.18 5.83 12.02
C TYR A 423 -24.96 5.38 11.19
N LEU A 424 -24.97 4.12 10.71
CA LEU A 424 -23.93 3.62 9.80
C LEU A 424 -23.89 4.39 8.49
N ASP A 425 -25.06 4.75 7.95
CA ASP A 425 -25.14 5.56 6.72
C ASP A 425 -24.53 6.95 6.91
N ALA A 426 -24.73 7.56 8.08
CA ALA A 426 -24.10 8.85 8.42
C ALA A 426 -22.56 8.71 8.50
N LEU A 427 -22.06 7.66 9.16
CA LEU A 427 -20.62 7.37 9.18
C LEU A 427 -20.07 7.14 7.75
N GLY A 428 -20.77 6.37 6.93
CA GLY A 428 -20.40 6.11 5.52
C GLY A 428 -20.39 7.38 4.66
N THR A 429 -21.36 8.29 4.86
CA THR A 429 -21.44 9.57 4.18
C THR A 429 -20.22 10.45 4.49
N HIS A 430 -19.84 10.51 5.77
CA HIS A 430 -18.73 11.33 6.22
C HIS A 430 -17.38 10.62 6.21
N ALA A 431 -17.33 9.32 5.95
CA ALA A 431 -16.09 8.55 5.80
C ALA A 431 -15.14 9.15 4.75
N LEU A 432 -15.70 9.78 3.73
CA LEU A 432 -14.99 10.44 2.62
C LEU A 432 -15.37 11.94 2.52
N GLY A 433 -15.86 12.53 3.60
CA GLY A 433 -16.26 13.93 3.70
C GLY A 433 -15.25 14.78 4.47
N ASN A 434 -15.77 15.76 5.23
CA ASN A 434 -14.98 16.55 6.18
C ASN A 434 -15.21 16.07 7.62
N TYR A 435 -14.14 15.93 8.38
CA TYR A 435 -14.20 15.46 9.77
C TYR A 435 -15.07 16.35 10.68
N ARG A 436 -15.11 17.67 10.43
CA ARG A 436 -15.98 18.58 11.17
C ARG A 436 -17.47 18.20 11.03
N ASN A 437 -17.87 17.84 9.82
CA ASN A 437 -19.24 17.41 9.54
C ASN A 437 -19.52 16.02 10.13
N LEU A 438 -18.50 15.14 10.20
CA LEU A 438 -18.63 13.84 10.86
C LEU A 438 -18.99 14.00 12.34
N ILE A 439 -18.22 14.80 13.09
CA ILE A 439 -18.49 14.99 14.54
C ILE A 439 -19.83 15.68 14.78
N GLU A 440 -20.29 16.55 13.87
CA GLU A 440 -21.61 17.15 13.93
C GLU A 440 -22.72 16.12 13.70
N ALA A 441 -22.62 15.30 12.64
CA ALA A 441 -23.58 14.24 12.36
C ALA A 441 -23.69 13.24 13.51
N VAL A 442 -22.56 12.89 14.14
CA VAL A 442 -22.53 12.03 15.34
C VAL A 442 -23.22 12.71 16.53
N THR A 443 -22.92 14.00 16.80
CA THR A 443 -23.52 14.78 17.89
C THR A 443 -25.05 14.85 17.79
N TYR A 444 -25.55 15.09 16.60
CA TYR A 444 -27.00 15.21 16.36
C TYR A 444 -27.71 13.87 16.13
N SER A 445 -26.97 12.75 16.09
CA SER A 445 -27.59 11.43 15.90
C SER A 445 -28.41 11.03 17.16
N PRO A 446 -29.71 10.67 17.00
CA PRO A 446 -30.46 10.12 18.11
C PRO A 446 -29.87 8.84 18.70
N MET A 447 -29.20 8.02 17.89
CA MET A 447 -28.57 6.78 18.36
C MET A 447 -27.41 7.08 19.31
N MET A 448 -26.55 8.02 18.95
CA MET A 448 -25.48 8.51 19.82
C MET A 448 -26.08 9.20 21.06
N GLY A 449 -27.15 10.01 20.89
CA GLY A 449 -27.85 10.68 21.96
C GLY A 449 -28.45 9.72 22.99
N LEU A 450 -28.95 8.58 22.56
CA LEU A 450 -29.44 7.50 23.44
C LEU A 450 -28.26 6.76 24.12
N TYR A 451 -27.21 6.50 23.38
CA TYR A 451 -26.08 5.69 23.87
C TYR A 451 -25.22 6.44 24.90
N LEU A 452 -24.97 7.74 24.68
CA LEU A 452 -24.18 8.59 25.58
C LEU A 452 -25.03 9.62 26.36
N SER A 453 -26.33 9.37 26.49
CA SER A 453 -27.27 10.02 27.41
C SER A 453 -27.55 11.51 27.14
N HIS A 454 -27.05 12.13 26.07
CA HIS A 454 -27.29 13.55 25.82
C HIS A 454 -28.63 13.84 25.10
N LEU A 455 -29.32 12.83 24.60
CA LEU A 455 -30.68 12.99 24.14
C LEU A 455 -31.60 13.25 25.34
N ARG A 456 -32.27 14.39 25.35
CA ARG A 456 -33.10 14.91 26.45
C ARG A 456 -32.28 15.37 27.66
N ASN A 457 -30.96 15.59 27.51
CA ASN A 457 -30.21 16.25 28.58
C ASN A 457 -30.72 17.68 28.83
N GLN A 458 -30.92 18.04 30.08
CA GLN A 458 -31.51 19.31 30.46
C GLN A 458 -30.51 20.18 31.22
N LYS A 459 -30.75 21.49 31.14
CA LYS A 459 -30.00 22.48 31.93
C LYS A 459 -30.12 22.18 33.42
N GLU A 460 -29.18 22.72 34.15
CA GLU A 460 -29.15 22.71 35.61
C GLU A 460 -30.44 23.28 36.22
N ASN A 461 -30.89 22.70 37.34
CA ASN A 461 -32.03 23.16 38.08
C ASN A 461 -31.67 23.26 39.57
N ALA A 462 -31.47 24.50 40.05
CA ALA A 462 -31.08 24.77 41.43
C ALA A 462 -32.12 24.32 42.48
N SER A 463 -33.42 24.25 42.11
CA SER A 463 -34.46 23.84 43.05
C SER A 463 -34.51 22.34 43.30
N THR A 464 -34.07 21.53 42.33
CA THR A 464 -34.02 20.07 42.44
C THR A 464 -32.61 19.54 42.65
N GLY A 465 -31.60 20.39 42.51
CA GLY A 465 -30.18 20.00 42.54
C GLY A 465 -29.72 19.21 41.30
N SER A 466 -30.54 19.09 40.23
CA SER A 466 -30.14 18.38 39.03
C SER A 466 -29.10 19.16 38.23
N VAL A 467 -28.16 18.42 37.68
CA VAL A 467 -27.07 18.93 36.82
C VAL A 467 -27.13 18.27 35.46
N PRO A 468 -26.58 18.90 34.39
CA PRO A 468 -26.47 18.26 33.08
C PRO A 468 -25.71 16.95 33.14
N ASP A 469 -26.14 15.97 32.33
CA ASP A 469 -25.42 14.71 32.15
C ASP A 469 -24.09 14.97 31.43
N GLU A 470 -22.98 14.46 31.97
CA GLU A 470 -21.63 14.70 31.52
C GLU A 470 -21.09 13.64 30.53
N ASN A 471 -21.83 12.54 30.33
CA ASN A 471 -21.30 11.38 29.63
C ASN A 471 -20.82 11.71 28.20
N TYR A 472 -21.68 12.32 27.39
CA TYR A 472 -21.31 12.73 26.04
C TYR A 472 -20.18 13.78 26.03
N ALA A 473 -20.25 14.77 26.97
CA ALA A 473 -19.21 15.79 27.06
C ALA A 473 -17.82 15.20 27.33
N ARG A 474 -17.74 14.19 28.18
CA ARG A 474 -16.51 13.45 28.48
C ARG A 474 -16.03 12.67 27.25
N GLU A 475 -16.92 11.88 26.67
CA GLU A 475 -16.52 10.97 25.59
C GLU A 475 -16.21 11.70 24.28
N VAL A 476 -16.88 12.82 23.98
CA VAL A 476 -16.54 13.60 22.78
C VAL A 476 -15.13 14.17 22.85
N MET A 477 -14.63 14.52 24.05
CA MET A 477 -13.24 14.91 24.25
C MET A 477 -12.31 13.69 24.29
N GLN A 478 -12.62 12.71 25.13
CA GLN A 478 -11.71 11.61 25.48
C GLN A 478 -11.51 10.61 24.35
N LEU A 479 -12.60 10.13 23.73
CA LEU A 479 -12.57 9.04 22.76
C LEU A 479 -12.76 9.51 21.33
N LEU A 480 -13.55 10.57 21.11
CA LEU A 480 -14.02 10.91 19.79
C LEU A 480 -13.20 12.02 19.10
N THR A 481 -12.43 12.84 19.84
CA THR A 481 -11.70 13.98 19.22
C THR A 481 -10.26 14.19 19.69
N ILE A 482 -10.01 14.52 20.99
CA ILE A 482 -8.72 15.05 21.42
C ILE A 482 -7.90 14.12 22.33
N GLY A 483 -8.51 13.12 22.95
CA GLY A 483 -7.84 12.20 23.87
C GLY A 483 -7.53 12.81 25.23
N LEU A 484 -6.94 12.00 26.13
CA LEU A 484 -6.65 12.38 27.52
C LEU A 484 -5.43 13.29 27.68
N TYR A 485 -4.44 13.15 26.78
CA TYR A 485 -3.16 13.83 26.91
C TYR A 485 -2.84 14.64 25.66
N GLU A 486 -2.17 15.77 25.87
CA GLU A 486 -1.65 16.57 24.77
C GLU A 486 -0.65 15.77 23.92
N LEU A 487 -0.76 15.90 22.62
CA LEU A 487 0.07 15.17 21.64
C LEU A 487 0.96 16.14 20.84
N ASN A 488 2.17 15.67 20.55
CA ASN A 488 2.94 16.19 19.45
C ASN A 488 2.30 15.76 18.12
N GLN A 489 2.65 16.40 17.04
CA GLN A 489 2.14 16.07 15.70
C GLN A 489 2.39 14.62 15.26
N ASP A 490 3.39 13.98 15.82
CA ASP A 490 3.75 12.57 15.57
C ASP A 490 3.01 11.56 16.46
N GLY A 491 2.04 12.05 17.25
CA GLY A 491 1.21 11.23 18.15
C GLY A 491 1.92 10.79 19.44
N THR A 492 3.12 11.26 19.72
CA THR A 492 3.78 11.10 21.02
C THR A 492 3.17 12.08 22.03
N GLN A 493 3.12 11.70 23.32
CA GLN A 493 2.61 12.55 24.36
C GLN A 493 3.54 13.75 24.61
N ARG A 494 2.93 14.92 24.81
CA ARG A 494 3.65 16.08 25.32
C ARG A 494 3.85 15.92 26.83
N LEU A 495 5.06 16.24 27.29
CA LEU A 495 5.42 16.11 28.68
C LEU A 495 5.64 17.48 29.29
N ASP A 496 5.29 17.61 30.59
CA ASP A 496 5.59 18.77 31.40
C ASP A 496 7.10 18.81 31.78
N VAL A 497 7.49 19.80 32.54
CA VAL A 497 8.88 19.99 33.02
C VAL A 497 9.36 18.85 33.94
N LEU A 498 8.44 18.04 34.48
CA LEU A 498 8.73 16.89 35.33
C LEU A 498 8.68 15.55 34.56
N GLY A 499 8.48 15.60 33.24
CA GLY A 499 8.39 14.42 32.39
C GLY A 499 7.05 13.67 32.46
N LYS A 500 5.99 14.31 32.98
CA LYS A 500 4.64 13.72 33.03
C LYS A 500 3.81 14.15 31.82
N PRO A 501 2.92 13.27 31.29
CA PRO A 501 1.99 13.67 30.25
C PRO A 501 1.09 14.84 30.70
N ILE A 502 0.91 15.82 29.81
CA ILE A 502 0.04 16.97 30.04
C ILE A 502 -1.38 16.57 29.68
N GLU A 503 -2.34 16.76 30.58
CA GLU A 503 -3.75 16.49 30.33
C GLU A 503 -4.35 17.51 29.34
N THR A 504 -5.20 17.06 28.41
CA THR A 504 -5.88 17.92 27.43
C THR A 504 -7.02 18.74 28.04
N TYR A 505 -7.69 18.21 29.06
CA TYR A 505 -8.85 18.84 29.69
C TYR A 505 -8.97 18.39 31.15
N GLY A 506 -9.61 19.19 31.95
CA GLY A 506 -9.94 18.89 33.35
C GLY A 506 -11.45 18.70 33.59
N ASN A 507 -11.83 18.45 34.83
CA ASN A 507 -13.22 18.23 35.17
C ASN A 507 -14.11 19.48 34.92
N THR A 508 -13.54 20.68 35.04
CA THR A 508 -14.24 21.94 34.74
C THR A 508 -14.65 22.04 33.28
N ASP A 509 -13.79 21.53 32.35
CA ASP A 509 -14.11 21.47 30.93
C ASP A 509 -15.27 20.53 30.68
N VAL A 510 -15.28 19.36 31.34
CA VAL A 510 -16.36 18.35 31.21
C VAL A 510 -17.69 18.92 31.67
N THR A 511 -17.75 19.50 32.89
CA THR A 511 -18.99 20.06 33.44
C THR A 511 -19.50 21.24 32.62
N SER A 512 -18.61 22.08 32.12
CA SER A 512 -18.97 23.20 31.23
C SER A 512 -19.48 22.74 29.88
N LEU A 513 -18.78 21.78 29.28
CA LEU A 513 -19.17 21.22 27.99
C LEU A 513 -20.50 20.44 28.09
N ALA A 514 -20.79 19.79 29.21
CA ALA A 514 -22.08 19.16 29.48
C ALA A 514 -23.26 20.13 29.34
N LYS A 515 -23.09 21.39 29.81
CA LYS A 515 -24.10 22.45 29.63
C LYS A 515 -24.36 22.79 28.17
N VAL A 516 -23.34 22.69 27.29
CA VAL A 516 -23.47 22.91 25.84
C VAL A 516 -24.40 21.89 25.20
N PHE A 517 -24.32 20.63 25.61
CA PHE A 517 -25.11 19.54 25.00
C PHE A 517 -26.49 19.37 25.66
N THR A 518 -26.95 20.34 26.46
CA THR A 518 -28.34 20.38 26.97
C THR A 518 -29.31 20.89 25.90
N GLY A 519 -30.58 20.50 26.00
CA GLY A 519 -31.65 20.97 25.11
C GLY A 519 -31.68 20.30 23.74
N LEU A 520 -30.91 19.20 23.48
CA LEU A 520 -31.03 18.37 22.28
C LEU A 520 -32.04 17.23 22.53
N SER A 521 -32.98 17.01 21.61
CA SER A 521 -33.91 15.90 21.69
C SER A 521 -34.52 15.56 20.34
N TRP A 522 -35.52 14.69 20.38
CA TRP A 522 -36.18 14.14 19.18
C TRP A 522 -36.64 15.23 18.23
N ALA A 523 -36.37 15.04 16.92
CA ALA A 523 -36.93 15.91 15.90
C ALA A 523 -38.47 15.75 15.78
N GLY A 524 -39.12 16.78 15.30
CA GLY A 524 -40.56 16.75 15.04
C GLY A 524 -41.08 18.11 14.55
N ALA A 525 -42.40 18.24 14.49
CA ALA A 525 -43.06 19.41 13.93
C ALA A 525 -43.03 20.68 14.85
N ASP A 526 -42.71 20.50 16.10
CA ASP A 526 -42.68 21.57 17.11
C ASP A 526 -41.58 21.34 18.15
N THR A 527 -41.40 22.32 19.06
CA THR A 527 -40.45 22.24 20.18
C THR A 527 -41.16 22.16 21.53
N SER A 528 -42.37 21.60 21.59
CA SER A 528 -43.12 21.40 22.84
C SER A 528 -42.42 20.45 23.81
N ASN A 529 -42.80 20.56 25.12
CA ASN A 529 -42.28 19.67 26.16
C ASN A 529 -42.62 18.19 25.87
N THR A 530 -43.81 17.94 25.27
CA THR A 530 -44.22 16.58 24.88
C THR A 530 -43.34 16.04 23.79
N ARG A 531 -42.97 16.86 22.79
CA ARG A 531 -42.04 16.48 21.71
C ARG A 531 -40.62 16.23 22.26
N PHE A 532 -40.15 17.10 23.16
CA PHE A 532 -38.87 16.88 23.84
C PHE A 532 -38.82 15.52 24.54
N SER A 533 -39.90 15.07 25.13
CA SER A 533 -40.01 13.76 25.79
C SER A 533 -40.18 12.59 24.79
N GLY A 534 -40.26 12.84 23.48
CA GLY A 534 -40.42 11.83 22.43
C GLY A 534 -41.86 11.49 22.05
N GLY A 535 -42.86 12.23 22.64
CA GLY A 535 -44.27 12.14 22.29
C GLY A 535 -44.72 13.18 21.25
N GLY A 536 -45.95 13.63 21.34
CA GLY A 536 -46.57 14.64 20.44
C GLY A 536 -47.53 14.01 19.43
N THR A 537 -48.49 14.85 18.93
CA THR A 537 -49.48 14.40 17.92
C THR A 537 -49.36 15.24 16.67
N PRO A 538 -49.06 14.63 15.49
CA PRO A 538 -48.77 13.20 15.33
C PRO A 538 -47.40 12.83 15.91
N VAL A 539 -47.21 11.59 16.32
CA VAL A 539 -45.87 11.04 16.62
C VAL A 539 -45.07 11.02 15.34
N ASP A 540 -43.85 11.57 15.38
CA ASP A 540 -42.96 11.53 14.22
C ASP A 540 -42.44 10.09 14.04
N ALA A 541 -42.88 9.43 12.97
CA ALA A 541 -42.47 8.08 12.66
C ALA A 541 -40.99 7.98 12.32
N ASP A 542 -40.35 9.09 11.91
CA ASP A 542 -38.95 9.17 11.51
C ASP A 542 -38.00 9.74 12.57
N LYS A 543 -38.48 9.93 13.79
CA LYS A 543 -37.67 10.53 14.85
C LYS A 543 -36.36 9.81 15.14
N GLU A 544 -36.29 8.51 14.90
CA GLU A 544 -35.07 7.69 15.10
C GLU A 544 -33.99 7.88 14.04
N ILE A 545 -34.37 8.45 12.88
CA ILE A 545 -33.46 8.67 11.74
C ILE A 545 -33.21 10.15 11.42
N LYS A 546 -34.04 11.06 11.98
CA LYS A 546 -33.82 12.50 11.82
C LYS A 546 -32.78 12.98 12.83
N PRO A 547 -31.91 13.93 12.46
CA PRO A 547 -31.04 14.58 13.43
C PRO A 547 -31.85 15.19 14.60
N MET A 548 -31.33 15.12 15.82
CA MET A 548 -31.94 15.77 16.98
C MET A 548 -32.12 17.24 16.70
N GLN A 549 -33.19 17.83 17.24
CA GLN A 549 -33.46 19.27 17.18
C GLN A 549 -33.23 19.96 18.51
N ALA A 550 -33.01 21.29 18.44
CA ALA A 550 -32.80 22.14 19.61
C ALA A 550 -34.11 22.51 20.28
N TYR A 551 -34.11 22.45 21.61
CA TYR A 551 -35.20 22.88 22.52
C TYR A 551 -34.60 23.88 23.49
N ASN A 552 -34.56 25.16 23.12
CA ASN A 552 -33.88 26.21 23.85
C ASN A 552 -34.38 26.39 25.28
N GLN A 553 -35.64 26.05 25.56
CA GLN A 553 -36.17 26.09 26.93
C GLN A 553 -35.51 25.12 27.91
N TYR A 554 -34.87 24.06 27.39
CA TYR A 554 -34.10 23.06 28.16
C TYR A 554 -32.60 23.28 28.09
N HIS A 555 -32.13 24.29 27.33
CA HIS A 555 -30.71 24.59 27.20
C HIS A 555 -30.20 25.48 28.32
N SER A 556 -28.97 25.23 28.79
CA SER A 556 -28.32 26.03 29.81
C SER A 556 -27.97 27.42 29.29
N ILE A 557 -28.34 28.43 30.09
CA ILE A 557 -27.99 29.85 29.87
C ILE A 557 -26.84 30.35 30.74
N SER A 558 -26.29 29.47 31.57
CA SER A 558 -25.12 29.77 32.39
C SER A 558 -23.86 29.90 31.56
N GLN A 559 -22.88 30.62 32.09
CA GLN A 559 -21.53 30.63 31.46
C GLN A 559 -20.98 29.23 31.28
N LYS A 560 -20.36 29.01 30.16
CA LYS A 560 -19.67 27.76 29.79
C LYS A 560 -18.22 28.09 29.44
N GLN A 561 -17.27 27.43 30.10
CA GLN A 561 -15.84 27.60 29.84
C GLN A 561 -15.18 26.25 29.68
N PHE A 562 -14.61 25.99 28.49
CA PHE A 562 -13.98 24.74 28.16
C PHE A 562 -12.85 24.96 27.12
N LEU A 563 -11.75 24.27 27.28
CA LEU A 563 -10.62 24.27 26.34
C LEU A 563 -10.14 25.68 25.92
N GLY A 564 -10.13 26.61 26.89
CA GLY A 564 -9.75 28.02 26.68
C GLY A 564 -10.82 28.90 26.01
N VAL A 565 -11.98 28.37 25.66
CA VAL A 565 -13.12 29.13 25.11
C VAL A 565 -14.13 29.43 26.17
N THR A 566 -14.70 30.63 26.15
CA THR A 566 -15.80 31.07 27.06
C THR A 566 -17.03 31.46 26.26
N ILE A 567 -18.14 30.79 26.51
CA ILE A 567 -19.48 31.24 26.09
C ILE A 567 -20.08 31.96 27.31
N PRO A 568 -20.32 33.28 27.23
CA PRO A 568 -20.83 34.05 28.39
C PRO A 568 -22.25 33.63 28.77
N ALA A 569 -22.61 33.86 30.02
CA ALA A 569 -24.01 33.72 30.46
C ALA A 569 -24.90 34.64 29.62
N THR A 570 -26.09 34.16 29.27
CA THR A 570 -27.05 34.90 28.42
C THR A 570 -28.46 34.80 28.96
N GLY A 571 -29.31 35.75 28.61
CA GLY A 571 -30.76 35.67 28.92
C GLY A 571 -31.56 34.87 27.87
N ILE A 572 -30.97 34.57 26.72
CA ILE A 572 -31.60 33.88 25.60
C ILE A 572 -30.76 32.68 25.24
N ALA A 573 -31.32 31.49 25.31
CA ALA A 573 -30.63 30.24 24.94
C ALA A 573 -30.59 30.07 23.43
N ASP A 574 -29.42 29.64 22.91
CA ASP A 574 -29.25 29.18 21.53
C ASP A 574 -28.42 27.90 21.53
N THR A 575 -29.09 26.76 21.61
CA THR A 575 -28.48 25.44 21.64
C THR A 575 -27.58 25.20 20.44
N ASN A 576 -28.03 25.56 19.21
CA ASN A 576 -27.28 25.29 18.00
C ASN A 576 -26.01 26.14 17.89
N ALA A 577 -26.05 27.41 18.33
CA ALA A 577 -24.88 28.27 18.36
C ALA A 577 -23.82 27.73 19.34
N ASP A 578 -24.21 27.33 20.55
CA ASP A 578 -23.29 26.79 21.54
C ASP A 578 -22.65 25.45 21.10
N VAL A 579 -23.48 24.55 20.56
CA VAL A 579 -22.99 23.27 20.01
C VAL A 579 -21.99 23.52 18.87
N ARG A 580 -22.28 24.46 17.95
CA ARG A 580 -21.36 24.81 16.88
C ARG A 580 -20.03 25.32 17.42
N ILE A 581 -20.02 26.21 18.38
CA ILE A 581 -18.81 26.74 19.04
C ILE A 581 -18.00 25.59 19.64
N ALA A 582 -18.65 24.67 20.34
CA ALA A 582 -17.98 23.52 20.96
C ALA A 582 -17.36 22.59 19.90
N LEU A 583 -18.11 22.25 18.88
CA LEU A 583 -17.58 21.36 17.80
C LEU A 583 -16.48 22.03 16.99
N ASP A 584 -16.55 23.33 16.75
CA ASP A 584 -15.48 24.09 16.10
C ASP A 584 -14.22 24.13 16.97
N THR A 585 -14.36 24.30 18.27
CA THR A 585 -13.26 24.28 19.25
C THR A 585 -12.59 22.91 19.27
N LEU A 586 -13.36 21.83 19.37
CA LEU A 586 -12.83 20.46 19.34
C LEU A 586 -12.14 20.17 18.00
N PHE A 587 -12.78 20.48 16.88
CA PHE A 587 -12.23 20.25 15.56
C PHE A 587 -10.89 20.97 15.34
N ASN A 588 -10.76 22.20 15.84
CA ASN A 588 -9.54 23.00 15.67
C ASN A 588 -8.43 22.65 16.67
N HIS A 589 -8.70 21.80 17.65
CA HIS A 589 -7.69 21.41 18.64
C HIS A 589 -6.51 20.68 17.96
N PRO A 590 -5.26 20.98 18.35
CA PRO A 590 -4.06 20.41 17.71
C PRO A 590 -3.99 18.88 17.74
N ASN A 591 -4.55 18.27 18.79
CA ASN A 591 -4.52 16.83 18.99
C ASN A 591 -5.33 16.04 17.97
N VAL A 592 -6.36 16.63 17.33
CA VAL A 592 -7.30 15.85 16.50
C VAL A 592 -6.59 15.14 15.36
N GLY A 593 -5.70 15.83 14.65
CA GLY A 593 -4.94 15.23 13.54
C GLY A 593 -4.16 13.98 13.95
N PRO A 594 -3.22 14.07 14.92
CA PRO A 594 -2.46 12.90 15.35
C PRO A 594 -3.31 11.84 16.07
N PHE A 595 -4.32 12.22 16.85
CA PHE A 595 -5.17 11.30 17.61
C PHE A 595 -6.03 10.42 16.69
N ILE A 596 -6.79 11.03 15.79
CA ILE A 596 -7.64 10.31 14.84
C ILE A 596 -6.82 9.63 13.73
N GLY A 597 -5.77 10.29 13.25
CA GLY A 597 -4.87 9.71 12.27
C GLY A 597 -4.25 8.41 12.77
N LYS A 598 -3.75 8.37 14.01
CA LYS A 598 -3.20 7.16 14.61
C LYS A 598 -4.24 6.04 14.74
N GLN A 599 -5.45 6.34 15.21
CA GLN A 599 -6.51 5.33 15.32
C GLN A 599 -6.92 4.77 13.94
N LEU A 600 -7.07 5.62 12.93
CA LEU A 600 -7.38 5.15 11.57
C LEU A 600 -6.26 4.28 10.99
N ILE A 601 -4.98 4.60 11.22
CA ILE A 601 -3.86 3.74 10.84
C ILE A 601 -3.97 2.38 11.55
N GLN A 602 -4.28 2.38 12.86
CA GLN A 602 -4.42 1.16 13.65
C GLN A 602 -5.57 0.28 13.16
N HIS A 603 -6.71 0.87 12.77
CA HIS A 603 -7.83 0.11 12.22
C HIS A 603 -7.55 -0.43 10.81
N LEU A 604 -6.83 0.31 9.96
CA LEU A 604 -6.67 -0.05 8.55
C LEU A 604 -5.37 -0.81 8.26
N VAL A 605 -4.24 -0.44 8.86
CA VAL A 605 -2.90 -0.84 8.42
C VAL A 605 -2.09 -1.56 9.48
N SER A 606 -1.77 -0.93 10.62
CA SER A 606 -0.80 -1.45 11.58
C SER A 606 -1.10 -1.01 13.01
N SER A 607 -1.00 -1.93 13.97
CA SER A 607 -1.21 -1.64 15.39
C SER A 607 -0.17 -0.65 15.97
N ASN A 608 1.04 -0.61 15.38
CA ASN A 608 2.14 0.22 15.87
C ASN A 608 2.73 1.07 14.74
N PRO A 609 2.01 2.12 14.29
CA PRO A 609 2.56 3.05 13.33
C PRO A 609 3.74 3.81 13.95
N SER A 610 4.79 4.06 13.14
CA SER A 610 5.89 4.91 13.59
C SER A 610 5.42 6.35 13.85
N PRO A 611 6.07 7.10 14.76
CA PRO A 611 5.79 8.52 14.94
C PRO A 611 5.85 9.32 13.63
N ALA A 612 6.78 8.98 12.77
CA ALA A 612 6.91 9.62 11.45
C ALA A 612 5.69 9.37 10.56
N TYR A 613 5.11 8.17 10.57
CA TYR A 613 3.90 7.86 9.83
C TYR A 613 2.70 8.66 10.36
N VAL A 614 2.50 8.66 11.69
CA VAL A 614 1.45 9.46 12.32
C VAL A 614 1.59 10.94 11.97
N SER A 615 2.82 11.48 12.01
CA SER A 615 3.10 12.87 11.66
C SER A 615 2.71 13.20 10.22
N ARG A 616 3.05 12.36 9.24
CA ARG A 616 2.67 12.58 7.83
C ARG A 616 1.16 12.61 7.64
N VAL A 617 0.43 11.72 8.29
CA VAL A 617 -1.03 11.69 8.24
C VAL A 617 -1.63 12.91 8.95
N ALA A 618 -1.09 13.30 10.11
CA ALA A 618 -1.55 14.48 10.85
C ALA A 618 -1.31 15.79 10.08
N VAL A 619 -0.21 15.90 9.32
CA VAL A 619 0.02 17.04 8.41
C VAL A 619 -1.11 17.13 7.39
N VAL A 620 -1.47 16.03 6.74
CA VAL A 620 -2.55 15.99 5.73
C VAL A 620 -3.91 16.28 6.36
N PHE A 621 -4.17 15.78 7.58
CA PHE A 621 -5.38 16.13 8.32
C PHE A 621 -5.46 17.64 8.58
N ASN A 622 -4.35 18.27 8.97
CA ASN A 622 -4.29 19.69 9.27
C ASN A 622 -4.44 20.56 8.03
N ASN A 623 -3.93 20.09 6.89
CA ASN A 623 -4.06 20.76 5.59
C ASN A 623 -3.85 19.73 4.48
N ASN A 624 -4.86 19.51 3.67
CA ASN A 624 -4.84 18.58 2.54
C ASN A 624 -3.98 19.05 1.33
N GLY A 625 -3.24 20.15 1.46
CA GLY A 625 -2.49 20.79 0.37
C GLY A 625 -3.25 21.90 -0.34
N SER A 626 -4.55 22.04 -0.08
CA SER A 626 -5.42 23.09 -0.64
C SER A 626 -6.04 24.00 0.46
N GLY A 627 -5.47 23.99 1.65
CA GLY A 627 -5.92 24.80 2.78
C GLY A 627 -7.11 24.21 3.57
N VAL A 628 -7.54 22.98 3.28
CA VAL A 628 -8.68 22.34 3.95
C VAL A 628 -8.19 21.43 5.06
N ARG A 629 -8.68 21.69 6.30
CA ARG A 629 -8.49 20.82 7.46
C ARG A 629 -9.57 19.74 7.50
N GLY A 630 -9.20 18.53 7.90
CA GLY A 630 -10.13 17.41 8.12
C GLY A 630 -10.71 16.81 6.85
N ASP A 631 -10.05 16.94 5.70
CA ASP A 631 -10.42 16.27 4.45
C ASP A 631 -10.14 14.76 4.58
N MET A 632 -11.19 13.98 4.81
CA MET A 632 -11.06 12.55 5.05
C MET A 632 -10.59 11.77 3.80
N LYS A 633 -10.89 12.23 2.58
CA LYS A 633 -10.34 11.61 1.36
C LYS A 633 -8.82 11.71 1.34
N ALA A 634 -8.30 12.92 1.60
CA ALA A 634 -6.86 13.15 1.66
C ALA A 634 -6.20 12.33 2.79
N VAL A 635 -6.83 12.27 3.97
CA VAL A 635 -6.33 11.49 5.11
C VAL A 635 -6.27 10.00 4.80
N ILE A 636 -7.35 9.41 4.26
CA ILE A 636 -7.39 7.99 3.89
C ILE A 636 -6.37 7.67 2.80
N LYS A 637 -6.23 8.54 1.80
CA LYS A 637 -5.23 8.42 0.74
C LYS A 637 -3.82 8.45 1.33
N ALA A 638 -3.52 9.39 2.24
CA ALA A 638 -2.24 9.47 2.93
C ALA A 638 -1.94 8.23 3.77
N ILE A 639 -2.94 7.66 4.47
CA ILE A 639 -2.77 6.42 5.22
C ILE A 639 -2.41 5.26 4.28
N LEU A 640 -3.18 5.04 3.23
CA LEU A 640 -3.03 3.85 2.39
C LEU A 640 -1.82 3.91 1.46
N LEU A 641 -1.35 5.10 1.08
CA LEU A 641 -0.19 5.28 0.21
C LEU A 641 1.11 5.55 0.95
N ASP A 642 1.08 5.63 2.27
CA ASP A 642 2.29 5.88 3.07
C ASP A 642 3.37 4.83 2.78
N PRO A 643 4.65 5.22 2.64
CA PRO A 643 5.75 4.29 2.43
C PRO A 643 5.81 3.17 3.46
N GLU A 644 5.43 3.44 4.73
CA GLU A 644 5.40 2.43 5.77
C GLU A 644 4.28 1.40 5.56
N ALA A 645 3.11 1.83 5.05
CA ALA A 645 2.01 0.93 4.67
C ALA A 645 2.34 0.09 3.43
N ARG A 646 3.13 0.64 2.50
CA ARG A 646 3.48 -0.01 1.22
C ARG A 646 4.75 -0.85 1.28
N ALA A 647 5.61 -0.64 2.28
CA ALA A 647 6.85 -1.40 2.40
C ALA A 647 6.59 -2.91 2.50
N ALA A 648 7.46 -3.69 1.85
CA ALA A 648 7.39 -5.15 1.89
C ALA A 648 7.44 -5.69 3.33
N PRO A 649 6.70 -6.74 3.67
CA PRO A 649 6.78 -7.38 4.96
C PRO A 649 8.19 -7.97 5.19
N VAL A 650 8.76 -7.73 6.38
CA VAL A 650 10.01 -8.36 6.81
C VAL A 650 9.76 -9.16 8.10
N SER A 651 10.39 -10.31 8.22
CA SER A 651 10.15 -11.25 9.33
C SER A 651 10.46 -10.69 10.72
N THR A 652 11.27 -9.64 10.81
CA THR A 652 11.63 -8.94 12.06
C THR A 652 10.84 -7.65 12.27
N SER A 653 9.83 -7.38 11.43
CA SER A 653 9.05 -6.15 11.49
C SER A 653 8.16 -6.13 12.74
N THR A 654 8.07 -4.96 13.37
CA THR A 654 7.07 -4.64 14.41
C THR A 654 5.77 -4.12 13.80
N ARG A 655 5.67 -4.09 12.47
CA ARG A 655 4.51 -3.63 11.70
C ARG A 655 3.46 -4.72 11.54
N GLY A 656 2.26 -4.31 11.15
CA GLY A 656 1.12 -5.18 10.97
C GLY A 656 0.16 -5.15 12.15
N LYS A 657 -0.91 -5.89 12.04
CA LYS A 657 -1.97 -6.02 13.06
C LYS A 657 -2.58 -7.41 13.03
N VAL A 658 -3.21 -7.81 14.12
CA VAL A 658 -4.08 -8.99 14.13
C VAL A 658 -5.35 -8.65 13.35
N ARG A 659 -5.71 -9.49 12.39
CA ARG A 659 -6.94 -9.28 11.60
C ARG A 659 -8.16 -9.58 12.47
N GLU A 660 -9.07 -8.62 12.56
CA GLU A 660 -10.28 -8.73 13.35
C GLU A 660 -11.18 -9.89 12.88
N PRO A 661 -11.87 -10.59 13.80
CA PRO A 661 -12.74 -11.71 13.46
C PRO A 661 -13.82 -11.36 12.42
N ILE A 662 -14.46 -10.18 12.51
CA ILE A 662 -15.42 -9.68 11.49
C ILE A 662 -14.74 -9.57 10.14
N VAL A 663 -13.53 -8.98 10.10
CA VAL A 663 -12.77 -8.80 8.85
C VAL A 663 -12.40 -10.17 8.25
N ARG A 664 -12.06 -11.18 9.08
CA ARG A 664 -11.76 -12.54 8.60
C ARG A 664 -12.96 -13.18 7.90
N LEU A 665 -14.16 -13.04 8.47
CA LEU A 665 -15.38 -13.60 7.87
C LEU A 665 -15.74 -12.91 6.57
N VAL A 666 -15.74 -11.56 6.57
CA VAL A 666 -16.07 -10.79 5.36
C VAL A 666 -15.01 -11.00 4.28
N HIS A 667 -13.72 -11.18 4.66
CA HIS A 667 -12.66 -11.53 3.72
C HIS A 667 -12.97 -12.85 3.01
N TRP A 668 -13.37 -13.90 3.72
CA TRP A 668 -13.83 -15.14 3.11
C TRP A 668 -15.00 -14.92 2.16
N MET A 669 -16.01 -14.13 2.59
CA MET A 669 -17.16 -13.83 1.72
C MET A 669 -16.72 -13.14 0.42
N ARG A 670 -15.80 -12.21 0.47
CA ARG A 670 -15.31 -11.48 -0.70
C ARG A 670 -14.39 -12.33 -1.57
N ALA A 671 -13.40 -12.99 -0.98
CA ALA A 671 -12.42 -13.80 -1.71
C ALA A 671 -13.08 -14.89 -2.55
N PHE A 672 -14.14 -15.49 -2.02
CA PHE A 672 -14.88 -16.57 -2.67
C PHE A 672 -16.29 -16.14 -3.12
N ASN A 673 -16.49 -14.86 -3.37
CA ASN A 673 -17.67 -14.30 -4.01
C ASN A 673 -18.99 -14.82 -3.42
N ALA A 674 -19.08 -14.87 -2.08
CA ALA A 674 -20.24 -15.39 -1.37
C ALA A 674 -21.53 -14.64 -1.73
N ARG A 675 -22.60 -15.39 -1.92
CA ARG A 675 -23.92 -14.87 -2.33
C ARG A 675 -25.01 -15.40 -1.43
N SER A 676 -26.00 -14.57 -1.18
CA SER A 676 -27.24 -14.94 -0.53
C SER A 676 -28.26 -15.43 -1.56
N THR A 677 -28.97 -16.50 -1.25
CA THR A 677 -29.99 -17.09 -2.13
C THR A 677 -31.20 -16.18 -2.36
N ASP A 678 -31.55 -15.36 -1.34
CA ASP A 678 -32.65 -14.39 -1.45
C ASP A 678 -32.15 -12.93 -1.61
N GLY A 679 -30.83 -12.73 -1.66
CA GLY A 679 -30.18 -11.42 -1.82
C GLY A 679 -30.15 -10.54 -0.59
N ARG A 680 -30.64 -11.02 0.58
CA ARG A 680 -30.72 -10.24 1.83
C ARG A 680 -29.57 -10.46 2.79
N PHE A 681 -28.82 -11.57 2.68
CA PHE A 681 -27.75 -11.97 3.61
C PHE A 681 -28.29 -12.19 5.03
N LEU A 682 -29.28 -13.06 5.18
CA LEU A 682 -30.00 -13.35 6.42
C LEU A 682 -29.09 -13.95 7.49
N TYR A 683 -28.24 -13.10 8.07
CA TYR A 683 -27.32 -13.49 9.12
C TYR A 683 -27.32 -12.48 10.27
N GLY A 684 -27.36 -12.98 11.49
CA GLY A 684 -27.47 -12.19 12.70
C GLY A 684 -26.12 -11.86 13.33
N THR A 685 -26.10 -11.88 14.68
CA THR A 685 -24.91 -11.60 15.48
C THR A 685 -23.90 -12.75 15.43
N THR A 686 -22.63 -12.39 15.63
CA THR A 686 -21.49 -13.31 15.70
C THR A 686 -20.73 -13.13 17.02
N SER A 687 -21.43 -12.70 18.08
CA SER A 687 -20.83 -12.23 19.34
C SER A 687 -20.32 -13.35 20.26
N ASP A 688 -20.78 -14.60 20.07
CA ASP A 688 -20.36 -15.71 20.94
C ASP A 688 -18.90 -16.15 20.62
N PRO A 689 -17.94 -15.99 21.55
CA PRO A 689 -16.55 -16.36 21.31
C PRO A 689 -16.33 -17.87 21.31
N ALA A 690 -17.21 -18.67 21.91
CA ALA A 690 -17.03 -20.13 21.99
C ALA A 690 -17.48 -20.84 20.69
N THR A 691 -18.48 -20.33 20.02
CA THR A 691 -19.12 -20.97 18.87
C THR A 691 -19.11 -20.13 17.58
N GLN A 692 -18.67 -18.86 17.66
CA GLN A 692 -18.67 -17.92 16.54
C GLN A 692 -17.36 -17.10 16.54
N LEU A 693 -17.48 -15.79 16.30
CA LEU A 693 -16.34 -14.88 16.14
C LEU A 693 -15.90 -14.18 17.43
N GLY A 694 -16.79 -14.07 18.44
CA GLY A 694 -16.56 -13.21 19.63
C GLY A 694 -16.60 -11.72 19.32
N GLN A 695 -16.96 -11.33 18.11
CA GLN A 695 -17.11 -9.95 17.63
C GLN A 695 -18.29 -9.87 16.67
N SER A 696 -19.11 -8.83 16.79
CA SER A 696 -20.23 -8.59 15.85
C SER A 696 -20.37 -7.08 15.60
N PRO A 697 -20.60 -6.63 14.35
CA PRO A 697 -20.68 -5.21 14.05
C PRO A 697 -21.69 -4.50 14.95
N MET A 698 -21.31 -3.38 15.56
CA MET A 698 -22.10 -2.57 16.50
C MET A 698 -22.52 -3.29 17.80
N TYR A 699 -21.90 -4.40 18.18
CA TYR A 699 -22.16 -5.09 19.46
C TYR A 699 -20.97 -4.98 20.42
N ALA A 700 -20.30 -3.86 20.42
CA ALA A 700 -19.19 -3.60 21.34
C ALA A 700 -19.63 -3.73 22.80
N PRO A 701 -18.79 -4.31 23.69
CA PRO A 701 -19.12 -4.50 25.11
C PRO A 701 -19.21 -3.19 25.90
N SER A 702 -18.55 -2.13 25.41
CA SER A 702 -18.55 -0.80 26.04
C SER A 702 -18.25 0.30 25.02
N VAL A 703 -18.24 1.57 25.47
CA VAL A 703 -17.83 2.73 24.69
C VAL A 703 -16.35 2.66 24.23
N PHE A 704 -15.54 1.81 24.86
CA PHE A 704 -14.14 1.53 24.48
C PHE A 704 -14.02 0.51 23.34
N ASN A 705 -15.07 0.22 22.63
CA ASN A 705 -15.14 -0.80 21.59
C ASN A 705 -14.88 -2.23 22.12
N PHE A 706 -14.52 -3.16 21.25
CA PHE A 706 -14.10 -4.53 21.58
C PHE A 706 -12.69 -4.57 22.17
N PHE A 707 -11.84 -3.61 21.81
CA PHE A 707 -10.46 -3.50 22.26
C PHE A 707 -10.00 -2.05 22.28
N ARG A 708 -9.08 -1.73 23.19
CA ARG A 708 -8.53 -0.38 23.34
C ARG A 708 -7.36 -0.16 22.41
N PRO A 709 -7.22 0.99 21.74
CA PRO A 709 -6.11 1.29 20.84
C PRO A 709 -4.71 1.13 21.46
N GLY A 710 -4.59 1.34 22.78
CA GLY A 710 -3.34 1.21 23.52
C GLY A 710 -3.17 -0.14 24.24
N TYR A 711 -3.96 -1.18 23.94
CA TYR A 711 -3.85 -2.45 24.63
C TYR A 711 -2.50 -3.14 24.36
N ILE A 712 -1.80 -3.46 25.45
CA ILE A 712 -0.54 -4.22 25.46
C ILE A 712 -0.84 -5.59 26.06
N PRO A 713 -0.69 -6.70 25.28
CA PRO A 713 -1.03 -8.02 25.80
C PRO A 713 -0.03 -8.44 26.89
N PRO A 714 -0.52 -8.75 28.11
CA PRO A 714 0.34 -9.13 29.23
C PRO A 714 1.01 -10.48 28.96
N ASN A 715 2.18 -10.70 29.55
CA ASN A 715 2.95 -11.94 29.47
C ASN A 715 3.23 -12.43 28.03
N SER A 716 3.31 -11.51 27.07
CA SER A 716 3.58 -11.81 25.67
C SER A 716 4.91 -11.22 25.21
N ARG A 717 5.47 -11.78 24.12
CA ARG A 717 6.68 -11.20 23.49
C ARG A 717 6.44 -9.79 22.97
N VAL A 718 5.23 -9.50 22.48
CA VAL A 718 4.81 -8.17 22.01
C VAL A 718 4.78 -7.19 23.19
N GLY A 719 4.18 -7.60 24.31
CA GLY A 719 4.13 -6.79 25.53
C GLY A 719 5.52 -6.55 26.16
N ALA A 720 6.40 -7.54 26.10
CA ALA A 720 7.76 -7.43 26.65
C ALA A 720 8.60 -6.33 25.97
N ILE A 721 8.30 -5.97 24.74
CA ILE A 721 8.95 -4.87 23.97
C ILE A 721 8.07 -3.61 23.88
N GLY A 722 7.00 -3.54 24.68
CA GLY A 722 6.14 -2.35 24.79
C GLY A 722 5.24 -2.06 23.59
N LEU A 723 5.03 -3.02 22.70
CA LEU A 723 4.17 -2.85 21.53
C LEU A 723 2.71 -3.12 21.85
N THR A 724 1.82 -2.35 21.23
CA THR A 724 0.38 -2.56 21.31
C THR A 724 -0.08 -3.65 20.35
N ALA A 725 -1.11 -4.38 20.75
CA ALA A 725 -1.83 -5.32 19.88
C ALA A 725 -3.33 -5.30 20.26
N PRO A 726 -4.06 -4.26 19.83
CA PRO A 726 -5.42 -3.98 20.27
C PRO A 726 -6.34 -5.20 20.13
N GLU A 727 -6.35 -5.85 18.98
CA GLU A 727 -7.22 -6.98 18.65
C GLU A 727 -6.93 -8.24 19.49
N MET A 728 -5.75 -8.32 20.12
CA MET A 728 -5.43 -9.42 21.05
C MET A 728 -6.23 -9.34 22.36
N GLN A 729 -6.87 -8.22 22.66
CA GLN A 729 -7.74 -8.09 23.83
C GLN A 729 -8.95 -9.03 23.78
N ILE A 730 -9.42 -9.38 22.56
CA ILE A 730 -10.51 -10.35 22.35
C ILE A 730 -10.01 -11.71 21.84
N THR A 731 -8.70 -11.92 21.81
CA THR A 731 -8.07 -13.15 21.34
C THR A 731 -7.58 -13.96 22.55
N ASN A 732 -8.25 -15.06 22.85
CA ASN A 732 -7.93 -15.98 23.94
C ASN A 732 -8.17 -17.43 23.49
N GLU A 733 -7.94 -18.40 24.36
CA GLU A 733 -8.04 -19.83 24.05
C GLU A 733 -9.45 -20.20 23.56
N ILE A 734 -10.49 -19.66 24.19
CA ILE A 734 -11.90 -19.93 23.82
C ILE A 734 -12.20 -19.37 22.44
N SER A 735 -11.87 -18.10 22.20
CA SER A 735 -12.16 -17.43 20.92
C SER A 735 -11.36 -18.01 19.75
N MET A 736 -10.13 -18.52 20.01
CA MET A 736 -9.33 -19.15 18.95
C MET A 736 -9.90 -20.51 18.53
N VAL A 737 -10.28 -21.35 19.48
CA VAL A 737 -10.92 -22.63 19.20
C VAL A 737 -12.32 -22.41 18.57
N GLY A 738 -13.09 -21.48 19.13
CA GLY A 738 -14.38 -21.08 18.58
C GLY A 738 -14.29 -20.66 17.12
N TYR A 739 -13.34 -19.77 16.81
CA TYR A 739 -13.08 -19.30 15.45
C TYR A 739 -12.74 -20.47 14.49
N LEU A 740 -11.83 -21.36 14.85
CA LEU A 740 -11.42 -22.46 13.97
C LEU A 740 -12.58 -23.40 13.67
N ASN A 741 -13.37 -23.77 14.68
CA ASN A 741 -14.54 -24.61 14.49
C ASN A 741 -15.63 -23.91 13.65
N TYR A 742 -15.86 -22.64 13.93
CA TYR A 742 -16.82 -21.83 13.20
C TYR A 742 -16.45 -21.68 11.72
N ILE A 743 -15.23 -21.25 11.41
CA ILE A 743 -14.81 -21.01 10.03
C ILE A 743 -14.76 -22.30 9.20
N ARG A 744 -14.40 -23.43 9.83
CA ARG A 744 -14.51 -24.74 9.18
C ARG A 744 -15.94 -25.05 8.75
N GLY A 745 -16.92 -24.78 9.63
CA GLY A 745 -18.34 -24.91 9.31
C GLY A 745 -18.77 -24.01 8.17
N VAL A 746 -18.35 -22.74 8.21
CA VAL A 746 -18.61 -21.72 7.19
C VAL A 746 -18.09 -22.14 5.81
N ILE A 747 -16.84 -22.58 5.72
CA ILE A 747 -16.21 -23.01 4.47
C ILE A 747 -16.94 -24.22 3.86
N ASN A 748 -17.32 -25.17 4.71
CA ASN A 748 -17.95 -26.41 4.26
C ASN A 748 -19.41 -26.23 3.82
N ALA A 749 -20.17 -25.43 4.55
CA ALA A 749 -21.62 -25.41 4.42
C ALA A 749 -22.26 -24.04 4.19
N GLY A 750 -21.48 -22.94 4.27
CA GLY A 750 -22.04 -21.59 4.26
C GLY A 750 -22.54 -21.15 5.64
N ILE A 751 -23.24 -20.00 5.68
CA ILE A 751 -23.78 -19.37 6.89
C ILE A 751 -25.15 -18.72 6.63
N GLY A 752 -25.81 -18.30 7.71
CA GLY A 752 -27.11 -17.61 7.68
C GLY A 752 -28.26 -18.52 8.07
N THR A 753 -29.48 -18.10 7.77
CA THR A 753 -30.67 -18.91 7.98
C THR A 753 -30.70 -20.09 6.99
N ARG A 754 -31.33 -21.20 7.41
CA ARG A 754 -31.49 -22.33 6.49
C ARG A 754 -32.75 -22.17 5.69
N GLY A 755 -32.64 -22.36 4.37
CA GLY A 755 -33.79 -22.43 3.45
C GLY A 755 -34.56 -23.76 3.52
N ALA A 756 -35.60 -23.89 2.69
CA ALA A 756 -36.44 -25.06 2.64
C ALA A 756 -35.70 -26.38 2.31
N ASN A 757 -34.60 -26.30 1.58
CA ASN A 757 -33.71 -27.42 1.25
C ASN A 757 -32.64 -27.70 2.33
N ASN A 758 -32.76 -27.07 3.51
CA ASN A 758 -31.80 -27.16 4.62
C ASN A 758 -30.39 -26.60 4.31
N SER A 759 -30.15 -25.92 3.18
CA SER A 759 -28.91 -25.21 2.90
C SER A 759 -28.90 -23.85 3.58
N PHE A 760 -27.73 -23.37 3.94
CA PHE A 760 -27.56 -22.00 4.46
C PHE A 760 -27.77 -20.97 3.36
N ASP A 761 -28.28 -19.79 3.72
CA ASP A 761 -28.60 -18.71 2.79
C ASP A 761 -27.34 -18.17 2.08
N ILE A 762 -26.25 -17.98 2.81
CA ILE A 762 -25.01 -17.40 2.28
C ILE A 762 -24.03 -18.52 1.92
N GLN A 763 -23.72 -18.65 0.63
CA GLN A 763 -22.87 -19.68 0.07
C GLN A 763 -21.71 -19.05 -0.72
N ALA A 764 -20.51 -19.59 -0.53
CA ALA A 764 -19.36 -19.22 -1.36
C ALA A 764 -19.42 -19.91 -2.73
N ASP A 765 -18.92 -19.20 -3.74
CA ASP A 765 -18.69 -19.74 -5.08
C ASP A 765 -17.21 -20.18 -5.21
N TYR A 766 -17.00 -21.49 -5.17
CA TYR A 766 -15.67 -22.08 -5.33
C TYR A 766 -15.40 -22.61 -6.75
N THR A 767 -16.15 -22.19 -7.75
CA THR A 767 -16.02 -22.69 -9.13
C THR A 767 -14.59 -22.56 -9.66
N ALA A 768 -13.92 -21.43 -9.41
CA ALA A 768 -12.56 -21.19 -9.85
C ALA A 768 -11.52 -22.07 -9.12
N GLU A 769 -11.72 -22.33 -7.83
CA GLU A 769 -10.86 -23.17 -7.00
C GLU A 769 -11.07 -24.65 -7.32
N LEU A 770 -12.31 -25.07 -7.59
CA LEU A 770 -12.63 -26.44 -8.02
C LEU A 770 -11.97 -26.79 -9.36
N ALA A 771 -11.87 -25.84 -10.28
CA ALA A 771 -11.14 -26.05 -11.53
C ALA A 771 -9.64 -26.35 -11.31
N LEU A 772 -9.08 -25.94 -10.18
CA LEU A 772 -7.68 -26.19 -9.80
C LEU A 772 -7.50 -27.40 -8.87
N ALA A 773 -8.58 -28.06 -8.45
CA ALA A 773 -8.53 -29.11 -7.44
C ALA A 773 -7.64 -30.30 -7.79
N ASN A 774 -7.40 -30.58 -9.07
CA ASN A 774 -6.49 -31.63 -9.51
C ASN A 774 -5.00 -31.25 -9.37
N ASN A 775 -4.67 -29.97 -9.19
CA ASN A 775 -3.32 -29.47 -9.01
C ASN A 775 -3.21 -28.75 -7.66
N ALA A 776 -2.67 -29.46 -6.65
CA ALA A 776 -2.57 -28.93 -5.28
C ALA A 776 -1.70 -27.67 -5.20
N ASP A 777 -0.66 -27.52 -6.03
CA ASP A 777 0.21 -26.37 -6.04
C ASP A 777 -0.55 -25.12 -6.53
N LEU A 778 -1.22 -25.21 -7.69
CA LEU A 778 -2.00 -24.11 -8.24
C LEU A 778 -3.16 -23.71 -7.34
N LEU A 779 -3.84 -24.68 -6.73
CA LEU A 779 -4.93 -24.42 -5.80
C LEU A 779 -4.43 -23.65 -4.57
N VAL A 780 -3.34 -24.10 -3.96
CA VAL A 780 -2.75 -23.45 -2.77
C VAL A 780 -2.21 -22.06 -3.12
N ASP A 781 -1.58 -21.88 -4.29
CA ASP A 781 -1.09 -20.58 -4.72
C ASP A 781 -2.22 -19.57 -4.94
N ARG A 782 -3.34 -20.00 -5.52
CA ARG A 782 -4.51 -19.14 -5.68
C ARG A 782 -5.12 -18.75 -4.34
N VAL A 783 -5.28 -19.71 -3.41
CA VAL A 783 -5.81 -19.44 -2.07
C VAL A 783 -4.84 -18.55 -1.28
N ASN A 784 -3.53 -18.77 -1.38
CA ASN A 784 -2.48 -17.95 -0.79
C ASN A 784 -2.56 -16.50 -1.30
N LEU A 785 -2.70 -16.30 -2.61
CA LEU A 785 -2.86 -14.96 -3.19
C LEU A 785 -4.10 -14.24 -2.63
N LEU A 786 -5.26 -14.90 -2.62
CA LEU A 786 -6.53 -14.30 -2.20
C LEU A 786 -6.56 -13.98 -0.70
N LEU A 787 -6.04 -14.86 0.15
CA LEU A 787 -6.20 -14.75 1.60
C LEU A 787 -5.02 -14.08 2.31
N THR A 788 -3.79 -14.28 1.84
CA THR A 788 -2.60 -13.78 2.51
C THR A 788 -1.79 -12.78 1.67
N GLY A 789 -2.17 -12.54 0.41
CA GLY A 789 -1.36 -11.74 -0.52
C GLY A 789 -0.04 -12.42 -0.87
N GLY A 790 -0.02 -13.76 -0.94
CA GLY A 790 1.20 -14.52 -1.25
C GLY A 790 2.15 -14.71 -0.06
N ALA A 791 1.76 -14.34 1.15
CA ALA A 791 2.65 -14.25 2.30
C ALA A 791 2.91 -15.58 3.02
N LEU A 792 2.32 -16.70 2.59
CA LEU A 792 2.66 -18.01 3.18
C LEU A 792 4.16 -18.29 3.04
N SER A 793 4.80 -18.65 4.16
CA SER A 793 6.19 -19.12 4.11
C SER A 793 6.30 -20.39 3.27
N SER A 794 7.47 -20.63 2.67
CA SER A 794 7.69 -21.84 1.86
C SER A 794 7.38 -23.13 2.65
N ALA A 795 7.68 -23.13 3.95
CA ALA A 795 7.38 -24.26 4.84
C ALA A 795 5.87 -24.43 5.03
N THR A 796 5.14 -23.36 5.37
CA THR A 796 3.69 -23.38 5.56
C THR A 796 2.97 -23.76 4.25
N ARG A 797 3.38 -23.16 3.11
CA ARG A 797 2.85 -23.50 1.80
C ARG A 797 3.02 -25.00 1.48
N THR A 798 4.21 -25.54 1.74
CA THR A 798 4.50 -26.96 1.50
C THR A 798 3.65 -27.88 2.39
N LEU A 799 3.47 -27.53 3.66
CA LEU A 799 2.60 -28.29 4.59
C LEU A 799 1.15 -28.30 4.08
N ILE A 800 0.60 -27.15 3.71
CA ILE A 800 -0.77 -27.05 3.18
C ILE A 800 -0.89 -27.83 1.87
N ARG A 801 0.05 -27.65 0.95
CA ARG A 801 0.08 -28.38 -0.33
C ARG A 801 0.09 -29.89 -0.14
N ASN A 802 0.91 -30.39 0.77
CA ASN A 802 0.99 -31.83 1.04
C ASN A 802 -0.31 -32.37 1.67
N ALA A 803 -0.91 -31.61 2.60
CA ALA A 803 -2.20 -31.95 3.18
C ALA A 803 -3.31 -31.99 2.10
N VAL A 804 -3.37 -31.00 1.21
CA VAL A 804 -4.32 -30.96 0.09
C VAL A 804 -4.08 -32.11 -0.87
N ALA A 805 -2.83 -32.41 -1.22
CA ALA A 805 -2.48 -33.49 -2.13
C ALA A 805 -2.79 -34.89 -1.56
N SER A 806 -2.76 -35.05 -0.22
CA SER A 806 -3.09 -36.33 0.44
C SER A 806 -4.57 -36.73 0.32
N VAL A 807 -5.48 -35.78 0.03
CA VAL A 807 -6.88 -36.08 -0.27
C VAL A 807 -6.96 -36.65 -1.69
N ALA A 808 -7.14 -37.96 -1.82
CA ALA A 808 -7.26 -38.60 -3.11
C ALA A 808 -8.57 -38.17 -3.81
N ILE A 809 -8.49 -37.90 -5.11
CA ILE A 809 -9.69 -37.71 -5.94
C ILE A 809 -10.01 -39.04 -6.60
N GLY A 810 -10.98 -39.77 -6.02
CA GLY A 810 -11.39 -41.09 -6.51
C GLY A 810 -12.41 -41.00 -7.65
N THR A 811 -12.66 -42.12 -8.29
CA THR A 811 -13.65 -42.23 -9.36
C THR A 811 -15.10 -42.32 -8.86
N ALA A 812 -15.29 -42.69 -7.59
CA ALA A 812 -16.62 -42.86 -7.01
C ALA A 812 -17.31 -41.51 -6.71
N ASN A 813 -16.58 -40.52 -6.17
CA ASN A 813 -17.13 -39.21 -5.78
C ASN A 813 -16.16 -38.06 -6.12
N PRO A 814 -15.73 -37.88 -7.39
CA PRO A 814 -14.69 -36.93 -7.74
C PRO A 814 -15.04 -35.48 -7.40
N ASN A 815 -16.31 -35.11 -7.45
CA ASN A 815 -16.78 -33.75 -7.10
C ASN A 815 -16.68 -33.49 -5.59
N ALA A 816 -17.03 -34.46 -4.76
CA ALA A 816 -16.94 -34.35 -3.31
C ALA A 816 -15.46 -34.31 -2.87
N ASP A 817 -14.60 -35.13 -3.46
CA ASP A 817 -13.17 -35.16 -3.18
C ASP A 817 -12.49 -33.86 -3.60
N SER A 818 -12.81 -33.33 -4.79
CA SER A 818 -12.36 -32.02 -5.26
C SER A 818 -12.80 -30.90 -4.31
N ARG A 819 -14.04 -30.91 -3.84
CA ARG A 819 -14.57 -29.97 -2.87
C ARG A 819 -13.83 -30.07 -1.54
N ASN A 820 -13.49 -31.29 -1.07
CA ASN A 820 -12.72 -31.53 0.15
C ASN A 820 -11.31 -30.93 0.03
N ARG A 821 -10.63 -31.04 -1.13
CA ARG A 821 -9.35 -30.38 -1.38
C ARG A 821 -9.46 -28.85 -1.27
N VAL A 822 -10.47 -28.27 -1.91
CA VAL A 822 -10.71 -26.81 -1.89
C VAL A 822 -10.98 -26.35 -0.45
N ASN A 823 -11.90 -27.02 0.26
CA ASN A 823 -12.23 -26.67 1.64
C ASN A 823 -11.01 -26.76 2.56
N LEU A 824 -10.19 -27.82 2.38
CA LEU A 824 -8.97 -28.02 3.17
C LEU A 824 -7.93 -26.93 2.90
N ALA A 825 -7.70 -26.56 1.63
CA ALA A 825 -6.77 -25.50 1.27
C ALA A 825 -7.16 -24.16 1.92
N ILE A 826 -8.44 -23.79 1.83
CA ILE A 826 -8.97 -22.54 2.40
C ILE A 826 -8.88 -22.58 3.92
N PHE A 827 -9.35 -23.67 4.56
CA PHE A 827 -9.36 -23.80 6.01
C PHE A 827 -7.96 -23.73 6.60
N LEU A 828 -7.02 -24.52 6.08
CA LEU A 828 -5.65 -24.53 6.57
C LEU A 828 -4.98 -23.16 6.39
N THR A 829 -5.21 -22.48 5.25
CA THR A 829 -4.69 -21.12 5.04
C THR A 829 -5.28 -20.15 6.06
N MET A 830 -6.60 -20.16 6.30
CA MET A 830 -7.26 -19.26 7.27
C MET A 830 -6.87 -19.57 8.73
N ALA A 831 -6.28 -20.73 9.01
CA ALA A 831 -5.77 -21.11 10.33
C ALA A 831 -4.30 -20.68 10.55
N THR A 832 -3.59 -20.22 9.51
CA THR A 832 -2.17 -19.86 9.63
C THR A 832 -1.96 -18.52 10.31
N PRO A 833 -0.81 -18.32 10.98
CA PRO A 833 -0.40 -16.99 11.44
C PRO A 833 -0.34 -15.96 10.29
N GLU A 834 0.16 -16.35 9.12
CA GLU A 834 0.29 -15.49 7.95
C GLU A 834 -1.06 -14.95 7.44
N TYR A 835 -2.16 -15.67 7.74
CA TYR A 835 -3.52 -15.16 7.49
C TYR A 835 -4.04 -14.32 8.65
N LEU A 836 -3.83 -14.76 9.89
CA LEU A 836 -4.36 -14.09 11.09
C LEU A 836 -3.73 -12.72 11.33
N PHE A 837 -2.50 -12.53 10.86
CA PHE A 837 -1.81 -11.24 10.89
C PHE A 837 -1.85 -10.56 9.52
N GLN A 838 -2.27 -9.30 9.52
CA GLN A 838 -2.21 -8.43 8.35
C GLN A 838 -0.88 -7.66 8.39
N ASN A 839 -0.10 -7.77 7.33
CA ASN A 839 1.17 -7.06 7.17
C ASN A 839 1.07 -5.95 6.12
#